data_e8651ec6c504676d5feb602599c80dd4
#
_entry.id   e8651ec6c504676d5feb602599c80dd4
#
_cell.length_a   1.000
_cell.length_b   1.000
_cell.length_c   1.000
_cell.angle_alpha   90.00
_cell.angle_beta   90.00
_cell.angle_gamma   90.00
#
_symmetry.space_group_name_H-M   'P 1'
#
loop_
_entity.id
_entity.type
_entity.pdbx_description
1 polymer ?
#
loop_
_entity_poly.entity_id
_entity_poly.type
_entity_poly.pdbx_seq_one_letter_code
_entity_poly.pdbx_strand_id
1 'polypeptide(L)'
;MHRFSARLVRASLLLWSLLLPALVVHAQVRPPGGGGGGTPGQPAIAAPPGALVGVPVAAIVNLGQAGGGQAGANATYQWSVTGARLLSDPRVAGAQFVAEAPGAVVLAAVVTVGGNTLNLTREVTAVAGAAAGAITAPVTAPSTDTPVTASVPPAENGDRTFRWTLGGGATLLSGQGTNTITFRPGAAGLKLVTCTVNLRNLVNVPLRSYLVATGTGAPVALTVNAGSGGGTFPGGSRVDIIADPPAVGQVFDRWTGDITLLGNAPLAASLPRATVTVPVAAATLTATYRAAAAWTPRVIENFNPQTQAGPNNTTTTVTTTVRHFAPPNAAGLVFLLHDAAGSGADWFERPQALLLARDLVAAGYGVAALNSLNRNNGTWAAQGTLPANLDALNHAAAHTRLVADGAIAAGRPVFLLGRGNGGGAAIRYADLLATTSPARPVKGAVSFLNPGLEALGVTSRVPQYFLLASNDGVEGAAGVAEARDRSDLLLGRGVASASAVLPVSPLYPERLRALAVNGSAFTAADAQAVSTALRGAGWVDENHYVRTVPTRAALNAALPETLRPRVVDIAAEIAVAAAERELFSESNPRVVAFLNARAADTPVAPPGRLVNLSTRSALVSLEDSLALGFNISGTARATLLVRGIGPALAKFGLAGALPAARLELNRGQTLLQANEGWDRPGGSATAAEVAAAAASVGAFALEPGARDAALLITLDPGTYTATIRGLGGATGDVLAEIYDVSRNATRLTNLSTLARINAPGDLLIPGIVIAGNSPRSLLIRAVAQGLRDFGLPEEAVLGDARISVLQGSDTVEVSNNWAQANAAALTAAFPAVGAFPLRAASDAALLSALTPGSYTLQAGAAPLPAQPPANFVPPNATGSVLVEVYEVP
;
A
#
# COMPACT_ATOMS: atom_id res chain seq x y z
N MET A 1 29.35 -39.67 1.75
CA MET A 1 28.55 -39.14 0.63
C MET A 1 27.05 -39.45 0.75
N HIS A 2 26.60 -40.67 0.97
CA HIS A 2 25.16 -41.00 1.13
C HIS A 2 24.40 -40.26 2.23
N ARG A 3 25.06 -39.85 3.28
CA ARG A 3 24.42 -39.08 4.38
C ARG A 3 24.29 -37.55 4.09
N PHE A 4 24.98 -37.06 3.07
CA PHE A 4 25.02 -35.63 2.74
C PHE A 4 23.86 -35.23 1.82
N SER A 5 23.56 -35.98 0.77
CA SER A 5 22.46 -35.70 -0.16
C SER A 5 21.08 -35.89 0.48
N ALA A 6 20.94 -36.89 1.36
CA ALA A 6 19.71 -37.10 2.13
C ALA A 6 19.45 -35.94 3.14
N ARG A 7 20.51 -35.26 3.60
CA ARG A 7 20.38 -34.09 4.45
C ARG A 7 20.01 -32.83 3.65
N LEU A 8 20.52 -32.67 2.42
CA LEU A 8 20.13 -31.56 1.54
C LEU A 8 18.66 -31.67 1.16
N VAL A 9 18.16 -32.82 0.81
CA VAL A 9 16.73 -33.06 0.50
C VAL A 9 15.86 -32.88 1.76
N ARG A 10 16.35 -33.32 2.92
CA ARG A 10 15.65 -33.10 4.19
C ARG A 10 15.69 -31.63 4.62
N ALA A 11 16.78 -30.92 4.36
CA ALA A 11 16.88 -29.48 4.65
C ALA A 11 15.99 -28.66 3.72
N SER A 12 15.91 -28.98 2.43
CA SER A 12 14.95 -28.33 1.54
C SER A 12 13.49 -28.60 1.95
N LEU A 13 13.15 -29.82 2.32
CA LEU A 13 11.82 -30.18 2.82
C LEU A 13 11.52 -29.55 4.21
N LEU A 14 12.52 -29.45 5.09
CA LEU A 14 12.38 -28.75 6.37
C LEU A 14 12.27 -27.22 6.20
N LEU A 15 13.05 -26.62 5.29
CA LEU A 15 12.90 -25.19 4.96
C LEU A 15 11.47 -24.86 4.51
N TRP A 16 10.85 -25.75 3.74
CA TRP A 16 9.50 -25.53 3.22
C TRP A 16 8.39 -25.86 4.24
N SER A 17 8.62 -26.77 5.17
CA SER A 17 7.67 -27.05 6.26
C SER A 17 7.67 -25.96 7.33
N LEU A 18 8.76 -25.17 7.44
CA LEU A 18 8.86 -23.99 8.32
C LEU A 18 8.40 -22.70 7.65
N LEU A 19 8.25 -22.69 6.32
CA LEU A 19 7.61 -21.62 5.53
C LEU A 19 6.08 -21.78 5.50
N LEU A 20 5.47 -22.36 6.51
CA LEU A 20 4.03 -22.24 6.69
C LEU A 20 3.68 -20.75 6.68
N PRO A 21 2.77 -20.30 5.81
CA PRO A 21 2.25 -18.95 5.91
C PRO A 21 1.73 -18.82 7.34
N ALA A 22 2.21 -17.83 8.06
CA ALA A 22 1.41 -17.33 9.16
C ALA A 22 0.02 -17.12 8.53
N LEU A 23 -0.96 -17.94 8.93
CA LEU A 23 -2.34 -17.65 8.64
C LEU A 23 -2.46 -16.15 8.85
N VAL A 24 -2.88 -15.44 7.82
CA VAL A 24 -3.47 -14.12 8.00
C VAL A 24 -4.78 -14.40 8.72
N VAL A 25 -4.64 -14.72 10.00
CA VAL A 25 -5.69 -14.46 10.96
C VAL A 25 -5.82 -12.96 10.88
N HIS A 26 -6.94 -12.50 10.39
CA HIS A 26 -7.37 -11.12 10.56
C HIS A 26 -6.97 -10.72 11.97
N ALA A 27 -5.90 -9.96 12.06
CA ALA A 27 -5.58 -9.27 13.28
C ALA A 27 -6.67 -8.21 13.44
N GLN A 28 -7.79 -8.61 14.03
CA GLN A 28 -8.39 -7.72 15.02
C GLN A 28 -7.20 -7.23 15.82
N VAL A 29 -6.94 -5.93 15.77
CA VAL A 29 -5.85 -5.27 16.47
C VAL A 29 -5.85 -5.79 17.90
N ARG A 30 -5.01 -6.78 18.15
CA ARG A 30 -4.74 -7.24 19.51
C ARG A 30 -3.83 -6.14 20.06
N PRO A 31 -4.26 -5.38 21.06
CA PRO A 31 -3.38 -4.39 21.66
C PRO A 31 -2.11 -5.12 22.13
N PRO A 32 -0.93 -4.52 21.97
CA PRO A 32 0.32 -5.09 22.45
C PRO A 32 0.16 -5.40 23.92
N GLY A 33 0.50 -6.61 24.34
CA GLY A 33 0.36 -7.08 25.69
C GLY A 33 1.10 -6.18 26.66
N GLY A 34 0.39 -5.21 27.23
CA GLY A 34 0.82 -4.41 28.35
C GLY A 34 0.45 -5.16 29.64
N GLY A 35 1.45 -5.52 30.43
CA GLY A 35 1.27 -6.17 31.73
C GLY A 35 0.44 -5.30 32.66
N GLY A 36 -0.78 -5.70 32.89
CA GLY A 36 -1.63 -5.26 33.97
C GLY A 36 -2.30 -6.51 34.50
N GLY A 37 -1.91 -6.92 35.72
CA GLY A 37 -2.26 -8.18 36.35
C GLY A 37 -3.77 -8.36 36.54
N GLY A 38 -4.38 -8.99 35.52
CA GLY A 38 -5.68 -9.63 35.67
C GLY A 38 -5.48 -11.13 35.45
N THR A 39 -6.02 -11.95 36.31
CA THR A 39 -6.01 -13.39 36.15
C THR A 39 -6.64 -13.77 34.80
N PRO A 40 -6.04 -14.66 33.98
CA PRO A 40 -6.61 -15.04 32.71
C PRO A 40 -8.03 -15.58 32.90
N GLY A 41 -9.03 -14.94 32.27
CA GLY A 41 -10.41 -15.37 32.26
C GLY A 41 -11.40 -14.49 33.05
N GLN A 42 -10.97 -13.43 33.73
CA GLN A 42 -11.90 -12.49 34.38
C GLN A 42 -12.32 -11.34 33.42
N PRO A 43 -13.57 -10.83 33.55
CA PRO A 43 -14.03 -9.66 32.82
C PRO A 43 -13.18 -8.43 33.11
N ALA A 44 -12.74 -7.73 32.07
CA ALA A 44 -11.90 -6.53 32.23
C ALA A 44 -12.03 -5.58 31.03
N ILE A 45 -11.70 -4.32 31.24
CA ILE A 45 -11.48 -3.36 30.14
C ILE A 45 -10.05 -3.53 29.62
N ALA A 46 -9.90 -3.92 28.37
CA ALA A 46 -8.64 -3.90 27.65
C ALA A 46 -8.45 -2.51 27.02
N ALA A 47 -7.42 -1.79 27.45
CA ALA A 47 -7.02 -0.49 26.94
C ALA A 47 -5.49 -0.38 27.06
N PRO A 48 -4.81 0.44 26.22
CA PRO A 48 -3.40 0.72 26.39
C PRO A 48 -3.15 1.40 27.77
N PRO A 49 -1.94 1.26 28.33
CA PRO A 49 -1.62 1.86 29.63
C PRO A 49 -1.54 3.39 29.58
N GLY A 50 -1.35 3.97 28.39
CA GLY A 50 -1.27 5.42 28.17
C GLY A 50 -2.03 5.87 26.93
N ALA A 51 -2.35 7.15 26.89
CA ALA A 51 -2.99 7.86 25.80
C ALA A 51 -2.26 9.16 25.48
N LEU A 52 -2.16 9.52 24.19
CA LEU A 52 -1.71 10.87 23.81
C LEU A 52 -2.89 11.85 23.89
N VAL A 53 -2.65 13.01 24.47
CA VAL A 53 -3.62 14.11 24.47
C VAL A 53 -3.96 14.50 23.03
N GLY A 54 -5.26 14.60 22.73
CA GLY A 54 -5.77 14.93 21.41
C GLY A 54 -5.83 13.77 20.40
N VAL A 55 -5.36 12.58 20.76
CA VAL A 55 -5.38 11.39 19.88
C VAL A 55 -6.45 10.42 20.36
N PRO A 56 -7.38 9.98 19.46
CA PRO A 56 -8.36 8.96 19.80
C PRO A 56 -7.71 7.62 20.17
N VAL A 57 -8.20 7.01 21.24
CA VAL A 57 -7.75 5.71 21.73
C VAL A 57 -8.94 4.78 21.86
N ALA A 58 -8.76 3.52 21.49
CA ALA A 58 -9.78 2.49 21.62
C ALA A 58 -9.62 1.69 22.92
N ALA A 59 -10.74 1.36 23.52
CA ALA A 59 -10.87 0.43 24.62
C ALA A 59 -11.97 -0.59 24.32
N ILE A 60 -11.83 -1.82 24.80
CA ILE A 60 -12.83 -2.87 24.59
C ILE A 60 -13.09 -3.63 25.88
N VAL A 61 -14.35 -4.00 26.13
CA VAL A 61 -14.69 -4.91 27.20
C VAL A 61 -14.38 -6.35 26.80
N ASN A 62 -13.54 -7.02 27.58
CA ASN A 62 -13.31 -8.45 27.49
C ASN A 62 -14.09 -9.16 28.60
N LEU A 63 -15.05 -9.99 28.23
CA LEU A 63 -15.92 -10.68 29.18
C LEU A 63 -15.29 -11.96 29.78
N GLY A 64 -14.12 -12.40 29.28
CA GLY A 64 -13.48 -13.62 29.77
C GLY A 64 -14.39 -14.84 29.71
N GLN A 65 -14.38 -15.66 30.78
CA GLN A 65 -15.25 -16.84 30.88
C GLN A 65 -16.71 -16.48 31.17
N ALA A 66 -17.02 -15.27 31.63
CA ALA A 66 -18.40 -14.83 31.87
C ALA A 66 -19.21 -14.67 30.58
N GLY A 67 -18.53 -14.66 29.41
CA GLY A 67 -19.11 -14.56 28.06
C GLY A 67 -19.23 -15.88 27.32
N GLY A 68 -19.27 -17.02 27.97
CA GLY A 68 -19.30 -18.35 27.36
C GLY A 68 -20.37 -18.53 26.30
N GLY A 69 -19.98 -18.83 25.08
CA GLY A 69 -20.82 -19.21 23.96
C GLY A 69 -21.83 -18.14 23.52
N GLN A 70 -23.10 -18.40 23.58
CA GLN A 70 -24.20 -17.51 23.16
C GLN A 70 -24.50 -16.36 24.13
N ALA A 71 -23.96 -16.37 25.35
CA ALA A 71 -24.26 -15.33 26.37
C ALA A 71 -23.64 -13.97 26.02
N GLY A 72 -22.53 -13.92 25.29
CA GLY A 72 -21.91 -12.66 24.85
C GLY A 72 -22.70 -11.90 23.77
N ALA A 73 -23.58 -12.59 23.04
CA ALA A 73 -24.38 -11.98 21.98
C ALA A 73 -25.51 -11.07 22.50
N ASN A 74 -25.91 -11.21 23.76
CA ASN A 74 -26.98 -10.44 24.42
C ASN A 74 -26.45 -9.49 25.50
N ALA A 75 -25.15 -9.20 25.54
CA ALA A 75 -24.60 -8.26 26.49
C ALA A 75 -24.98 -6.81 26.14
N THR A 76 -25.40 -6.06 27.15
CA THR A 76 -25.59 -4.61 27.02
C THR A 76 -24.45 -3.87 27.72
N TYR A 77 -24.09 -2.71 27.18
CA TYR A 77 -22.96 -1.92 27.65
C TYR A 77 -23.39 -0.50 27.98
N GLN A 78 -22.74 0.10 28.96
CA GLN A 78 -22.84 1.53 29.22
C GLN A 78 -21.47 2.04 29.66
N TRP A 79 -20.80 2.78 28.76
CA TRP A 79 -19.53 3.41 29.04
C TRP A 79 -19.68 4.79 29.66
N SER A 80 -18.77 5.11 30.58
CA SER A 80 -18.49 6.47 31.02
C SER A 80 -16.99 6.69 31.10
N VAL A 81 -16.55 7.94 30.85
CA VAL A 81 -15.13 8.30 30.83
C VAL A 81 -14.96 9.58 31.64
N THR A 82 -13.99 9.58 32.56
CA THR A 82 -13.58 10.78 33.34
C THR A 82 -12.17 11.18 32.92
N GLY A 83 -11.93 12.48 32.75
CA GLY A 83 -10.64 13.00 32.31
C GLY A 83 -10.42 12.93 30.78
N ALA A 84 -11.44 12.48 30.04
CA ALA A 84 -11.42 12.40 28.58
C ALA A 84 -12.84 12.52 28.02
N ARG A 85 -12.96 12.77 26.72
CA ARG A 85 -14.24 12.80 26.01
C ARG A 85 -14.46 11.48 25.27
N LEU A 86 -15.61 10.86 25.49
CA LEU A 86 -16.05 9.67 24.77
C LEU A 86 -16.44 10.07 23.33
N LEU A 87 -15.98 9.31 22.33
CA LEU A 87 -16.22 9.56 20.91
C LEU A 87 -17.22 8.56 20.30
N SER A 88 -17.31 7.35 20.86
CA SER A 88 -18.21 6.29 20.37
C SER A 88 -19.55 6.31 21.10
N ASP A 89 -20.53 5.55 20.58
CA ASP A 89 -21.76 5.24 21.32
C ASP A 89 -21.39 4.52 22.63
N PRO A 90 -21.89 5.00 23.80
CA PRO A 90 -21.62 4.36 25.08
C PRO A 90 -22.20 2.94 25.22
N ARG A 91 -23.05 2.49 24.30
CA ARG A 91 -23.78 1.22 24.37
C ARG A 91 -23.16 0.06 23.58
N VAL A 92 -21.95 0.24 23.05
CA VAL A 92 -21.25 -0.80 22.30
C VAL A 92 -20.14 -1.46 23.12
N ALA A 93 -19.70 -2.65 22.70
CA ALA A 93 -18.65 -3.40 23.40
C ALA A 93 -17.29 -2.68 23.43
N GLY A 94 -17.02 -1.83 22.44
CA GLY A 94 -15.79 -1.04 22.32
C GLY A 94 -16.06 0.46 22.44
N ALA A 95 -15.22 1.17 23.19
CA ALA A 95 -15.27 2.62 23.32
C ALA A 95 -14.08 3.27 22.61
N GLN A 96 -14.30 4.42 21.99
CA GLN A 96 -13.25 5.34 21.59
C GLN A 96 -13.33 6.59 22.45
N PHE A 97 -12.19 7.05 22.95
CA PHE A 97 -12.10 8.25 23.78
C PHE A 97 -10.89 9.10 23.38
N VAL A 98 -10.93 10.39 23.70
CA VAL A 98 -9.81 11.30 23.49
C VAL A 98 -9.54 12.06 24.79
N ALA A 99 -8.32 11.97 25.30
CA ALA A 99 -7.88 12.79 26.43
C ALA A 99 -7.67 14.24 25.97
N GLU A 100 -8.21 15.20 26.70
CA GLU A 100 -8.13 16.61 26.36
C GLU A 100 -7.01 17.34 27.14
N ALA A 101 -6.52 16.73 28.23
CA ALA A 101 -5.40 17.21 29.04
C ALA A 101 -4.55 16.03 29.55
N PRO A 102 -3.27 16.27 29.92
CA PRO A 102 -2.46 15.26 30.62
C PRO A 102 -3.05 14.93 31.99
N GLY A 103 -2.93 13.65 32.40
CA GLY A 103 -3.40 13.19 33.71
C GLY A 103 -4.05 11.83 33.65
N ALA A 104 -4.73 11.45 34.72
CA ALA A 104 -5.47 10.19 34.81
C ALA A 104 -6.77 10.26 34.01
N VAL A 105 -7.02 9.25 33.16
CA VAL A 105 -8.28 9.01 32.47
C VAL A 105 -8.87 7.72 33.05
N VAL A 106 -10.06 7.80 33.60
CA VAL A 106 -10.75 6.63 34.12
C VAL A 106 -11.84 6.20 33.16
N LEU A 107 -11.68 5.01 32.59
CA LEU A 107 -12.68 4.33 31.80
C LEU A 107 -13.54 3.46 32.71
N ALA A 108 -14.84 3.59 32.64
CA ALA A 108 -15.77 2.71 33.35
C ALA A 108 -16.80 2.14 32.38
N ALA A 109 -17.10 0.86 32.50
CA ALA A 109 -18.12 0.17 31.73
C ALA A 109 -19.04 -0.63 32.66
N VAL A 110 -20.33 -0.34 32.58
CA VAL A 110 -21.37 -1.18 33.19
C VAL A 110 -21.84 -2.15 32.13
N VAL A 111 -21.70 -3.45 32.37
CA VAL A 111 -22.04 -4.50 31.42
C VAL A 111 -23.05 -5.45 32.05
N THR A 112 -24.19 -5.65 31.40
CA THR A 112 -25.19 -6.63 31.85
C THR A 112 -25.16 -7.83 30.91
N VAL A 113 -24.92 -9.01 31.48
CA VAL A 113 -24.84 -10.29 30.75
C VAL A 113 -25.66 -11.32 31.55
N GLY A 114 -26.65 -11.95 30.90
CA GLY A 114 -27.46 -13.00 31.52
C GLY A 114 -28.15 -12.57 32.82
N GLY A 115 -28.52 -11.30 32.96
CA GLY A 115 -29.14 -10.71 34.16
C GLY A 115 -28.16 -10.26 35.25
N ASN A 116 -26.87 -10.55 35.11
CA ASN A 116 -25.81 -10.09 36.03
C ASN A 116 -25.21 -8.78 35.55
N THR A 117 -24.97 -7.85 36.47
CA THR A 117 -24.31 -6.57 36.16
C THR A 117 -22.87 -6.58 36.64
N LEU A 118 -21.95 -6.26 35.72
CA LEU A 118 -20.51 -6.13 35.96
C LEU A 118 -20.14 -4.64 35.92
N ASN A 119 -19.46 -4.14 36.92
CA ASN A 119 -18.90 -2.79 36.93
C ASN A 119 -17.40 -2.92 36.72
N LEU A 120 -16.92 -2.51 35.56
CA LEU A 120 -15.52 -2.59 35.17
C LEU A 120 -14.91 -1.21 35.10
N THR A 121 -13.69 -1.08 35.60
CA THR A 121 -12.92 0.18 35.53
C THR A 121 -11.50 -0.06 35.04
N ARG A 122 -10.94 0.93 34.37
CA ARG A 122 -9.56 0.94 33.89
C ARG A 122 -9.02 2.36 33.90
N GLU A 123 -7.87 2.55 34.53
CA GLU A 123 -7.13 3.79 34.44
C GLU A 123 -6.13 3.77 33.26
N VAL A 124 -6.05 4.89 32.56
CA VAL A 124 -5.13 5.16 31.45
C VAL A 124 -4.45 6.49 31.74
N THR A 125 -3.14 6.58 31.60
CA THR A 125 -2.41 7.83 31.81
C THR A 125 -2.34 8.65 30.54
N ALA A 126 -2.94 9.83 30.50
CA ALA A 126 -2.81 10.76 29.38
C ALA A 126 -1.49 11.54 29.45
N VAL A 127 -0.76 11.57 28.34
CA VAL A 127 0.55 12.22 28.23
C VAL A 127 0.52 13.23 27.09
N ALA A 128 1.08 14.43 27.32
CA ALA A 128 1.22 15.43 26.28
C ALA A 128 2.29 15.00 25.26
N GLY A 129 1.96 15.02 23.97
CA GLY A 129 2.91 14.67 22.91
C GLY A 129 4.13 15.60 22.85
N ALA A 130 3.96 16.87 23.26
CA ALA A 130 5.04 17.84 23.37
C ALA A 130 6.18 17.39 24.32
N ALA A 131 5.90 16.50 25.28
CA ALA A 131 6.93 15.94 26.15
C ALA A 131 7.99 15.11 25.41
N ALA A 132 7.73 14.63 24.20
CA ALA A 132 8.71 13.92 23.39
C ALA A 132 9.76 14.85 22.75
N GLY A 133 9.47 16.15 22.65
CA GLY A 133 10.29 17.14 21.97
C GLY A 133 10.11 17.14 20.45
N ALA A 134 11.13 17.56 19.72
CA ALA A 134 11.15 17.58 18.26
C ALA A 134 12.49 17.02 17.73
N ILE A 135 12.47 16.56 16.47
CA ILE A 135 13.70 16.14 15.80
C ILE A 135 14.48 17.39 15.38
N THR A 136 15.74 17.48 15.82
CA THR A 136 16.72 18.44 15.30
C THR A 136 17.54 17.73 14.22
N ALA A 137 17.40 18.20 12.99
CA ALA A 137 18.12 17.68 11.82
C ALA A 137 18.32 18.82 10.80
N PRO A 138 19.33 18.76 9.91
CA PRO A 138 19.39 19.68 8.79
C PRO A 138 18.15 19.52 7.90
N VAL A 139 17.64 20.61 7.35
CA VAL A 139 16.49 20.61 6.42
C VAL A 139 16.92 20.34 4.98
N THR A 140 18.19 20.57 4.67
CA THR A 140 18.82 20.25 3.37
C THR A 140 20.19 19.61 3.56
N ALA A 141 20.56 18.72 2.64
CA ALA A 141 21.91 18.18 2.53
C ALA A 141 22.21 17.81 1.07
N PRO A 142 23.48 17.81 0.62
CA PRO A 142 23.81 17.27 -0.69
C PRO A 142 23.43 15.78 -0.81
N SER A 143 23.04 15.35 -1.99
CA SER A 143 22.80 13.93 -2.30
C SER A 143 24.14 13.20 -2.50
N THR A 144 24.93 13.14 -1.45
CA THR A 144 26.24 12.51 -1.40
C THR A 144 26.23 11.44 -0.32
N ASP A 145 27.32 10.68 -0.27
CA ASP A 145 27.57 9.75 0.81
C ASP A 145 28.00 10.43 2.12
N THR A 146 28.01 11.77 2.17
CA THR A 146 28.36 12.53 3.37
C THR A 146 27.32 12.28 4.48
N PRO A 147 27.72 11.75 5.63
CA PRO A 147 26.79 11.49 6.72
C PRO A 147 26.23 12.78 7.31
N VAL A 148 24.96 12.74 7.69
CA VAL A 148 24.27 13.79 8.43
C VAL A 148 23.73 13.23 9.75
N THR A 149 23.48 14.10 10.73
CA THR A 149 22.96 13.70 12.04
C THR A 149 21.54 14.21 12.24
N ALA A 150 20.75 13.42 12.97
CA ALA A 150 19.48 13.83 13.52
C ALA A 150 19.41 13.45 15.00
N SER A 151 18.81 14.30 15.82
CA SER A 151 18.69 14.07 17.25
C SER A 151 17.33 14.49 17.79
N VAL A 152 16.95 13.90 18.92
CA VAL A 152 15.83 14.32 19.77
C VAL A 152 16.36 14.59 21.18
N PRO A 153 15.61 15.29 22.04
CA PRO A 153 16.02 15.48 23.43
C PRO A 153 16.39 14.15 24.11
N PRO A 154 17.47 14.11 24.88
CA PRO A 154 17.95 12.89 25.53
C PRO A 154 16.93 12.38 26.57
N ALA A 155 17.08 11.12 26.95
CA ALA A 155 16.34 10.56 28.08
C ALA A 155 16.85 11.15 29.40
N GLU A 156 15.92 11.59 30.24
CA GLU A 156 16.19 11.96 31.61
C GLU A 156 15.80 10.78 32.52
N ASN A 157 16.76 10.25 33.29
CA ASN A 157 16.52 9.11 34.19
C ASN A 157 15.88 7.87 33.54
N GLY A 158 16.14 7.63 32.24
CA GLY A 158 15.60 6.47 31.53
C GLY A 158 14.11 6.54 31.18
N ASP A 159 13.52 7.73 31.24
CA ASP A 159 12.10 7.96 30.95
C ASP A 159 11.71 7.83 29.47
N ARG A 160 12.68 7.63 28.57
CA ARG A 160 12.46 7.57 27.11
C ARG A 160 13.26 6.45 26.47
N THR A 161 12.65 5.83 25.48
CA THR A 161 13.36 5.00 24.51
C THR A 161 13.06 5.49 23.09
N PHE A 162 13.97 5.17 22.15
CA PHE A 162 14.01 5.77 20.83
C PHE A 162 14.01 4.68 19.75
N ARG A 163 13.19 4.86 18.74
CA ARG A 163 13.20 4.02 17.54
C ARG A 163 13.18 4.89 16.29
N TRP A 164 14.25 4.86 15.53
CA TRP A 164 14.38 5.62 14.32
C TRP A 164 13.98 4.83 13.07
N THR A 165 13.35 5.51 12.13
CA THR A 165 13.10 4.99 10.78
C THR A 165 13.38 6.10 9.77
N LEU A 166 13.93 5.70 8.62
CA LEU A 166 14.30 6.60 7.54
C LEU A 166 13.55 6.20 6.27
N GLY A 167 13.05 7.20 5.54
CA GLY A 167 12.40 7.03 4.24
C GLY A 167 13.11 7.76 3.12
N GLY A 168 12.65 7.56 1.88
CA GLY A 168 13.21 8.23 0.70
C GLY A 168 14.60 7.74 0.30
N GLY A 169 14.97 6.50 0.65
CA GLY A 169 16.28 5.92 0.32
C GLY A 169 17.44 6.42 1.18
N ALA A 170 17.16 7.03 2.33
CA ALA A 170 18.20 7.37 3.31
C ALA A 170 18.63 6.12 4.09
N THR A 171 19.92 6.00 4.42
CA THR A 171 20.51 4.82 5.06
C THR A 171 21.05 5.15 6.44
N LEU A 172 20.60 4.43 7.47
CA LEU A 172 21.11 4.57 8.84
C LEU A 172 22.54 3.99 8.94
N LEU A 173 23.43 4.76 9.53
CA LEU A 173 24.83 4.34 9.77
C LEU A 173 25.03 3.91 11.22
N SER A 174 24.49 4.67 12.18
CA SER A 174 24.66 4.40 13.60
C SER A 174 23.58 5.09 14.44
N GLY A 175 23.49 4.74 15.71
CA GLY A 175 22.66 5.42 16.70
C GLY A 175 21.25 4.88 16.86
N GLN A 176 20.88 3.74 16.24
CA GLN A 176 19.57 3.14 16.50
C GLN A 176 19.40 2.83 18.01
N GLY A 177 18.26 3.23 18.56
CA GLY A 177 17.96 3.08 19.99
C GLY A 177 18.49 4.21 20.87
N THR A 178 19.27 5.14 20.35
CA THR A 178 19.78 6.33 21.05
C THR A 178 19.01 7.59 20.63
N ASN A 179 19.19 8.68 21.36
CA ASN A 179 18.60 9.96 21.03
C ASN A 179 19.22 10.66 19.80
N THR A 180 20.28 10.13 19.23
CA THR A 180 20.98 10.71 18.07
C THR A 180 21.35 9.62 17.08
N ILE A 181 21.06 9.85 15.81
CA ILE A 181 21.47 8.98 14.71
C ILE A 181 22.39 9.69 13.74
N THR A 182 23.20 8.89 13.05
CA THR A 182 23.94 9.32 11.86
C THR A 182 23.46 8.50 10.66
N PHE A 183 23.20 9.17 9.54
CA PHE A 183 22.69 8.53 8.34
C PHE A 183 23.19 9.19 7.06
N ARG A 184 23.15 8.47 5.93
CA ARG A 184 23.40 9.02 4.60
C ARG A 184 22.09 9.38 3.93
N PRO A 185 21.96 10.59 3.35
CA PRO A 185 20.76 10.98 2.63
C PRO A 185 20.50 10.14 1.36
N GLY A 186 21.57 9.69 0.67
CA GLY A 186 21.48 9.00 -0.61
C GLY A 186 21.05 9.92 -1.75
N ALA A 187 20.34 9.41 -2.76
CA ALA A 187 19.94 10.14 -3.96
C ALA A 187 19.11 11.41 -3.65
N ALA A 188 19.12 12.38 -4.57
CA ALA A 188 18.35 13.62 -4.45
C ALA A 188 16.85 13.37 -4.23
N GLY A 189 16.19 14.22 -3.45
CA GLY A 189 14.77 14.18 -3.13
C GLY A 189 14.46 14.20 -1.64
N LEU A 190 13.20 14.13 -1.30
CA LEU A 190 12.70 14.20 0.07
C LEU A 190 13.08 12.96 0.87
N LYS A 191 13.62 13.17 2.08
CA LYS A 191 13.91 12.13 3.07
C LYS A 191 13.02 12.33 4.28
N LEU A 192 12.34 11.29 4.69
CA LEU A 192 11.58 11.27 5.93
C LEU A 192 12.46 10.72 7.05
N VAL A 193 12.65 11.49 8.10
CA VAL A 193 13.31 11.08 9.33
C VAL A 193 12.26 10.97 10.42
N THR A 194 12.01 9.79 10.93
CA THR A 194 11.04 9.56 11.99
C THR A 194 11.73 9.00 13.22
N CYS A 195 11.39 9.52 14.39
CA CYS A 195 11.76 8.96 15.67
C CYS A 195 10.50 8.65 16.47
N THR A 196 10.24 7.38 16.77
CA THR A 196 9.22 7.02 17.74
C THR A 196 9.85 7.09 19.13
N VAL A 197 9.45 8.09 19.90
CA VAL A 197 9.84 8.25 21.29
C VAL A 197 8.80 7.57 22.17
N ASN A 198 9.19 6.52 22.89
CA ASN A 198 8.35 5.93 23.91
C ASN A 198 8.55 6.69 25.22
N LEU A 199 7.50 7.26 25.77
CA LEU A 199 7.52 8.00 27.01
C LEU A 199 7.08 7.08 28.16
N ARG A 200 7.98 6.86 29.14
CA ARG A 200 7.70 6.11 30.38
C ARG A 200 7.08 4.72 30.16
N ASN A 201 7.32 4.08 29.04
CA ASN A 201 6.66 2.83 28.61
C ASN A 201 5.12 2.92 28.56
N LEU A 202 4.56 4.13 28.48
CA LEU A 202 3.12 4.37 28.41
C LEU A 202 2.62 4.64 27.00
N VAL A 203 3.32 5.54 26.27
CA VAL A 203 2.87 5.98 24.95
C VAL A 203 4.04 6.11 23.98
N ASN A 204 3.77 5.83 22.72
CA ASN A 204 4.68 6.07 21.61
C ASN A 204 4.30 7.37 20.92
N VAL A 205 5.24 8.31 20.83
CA VAL A 205 5.07 9.59 20.14
C VAL A 205 5.90 9.54 18.85
N PRO A 206 5.28 9.48 17.68
CA PRO A 206 6.00 9.55 16.43
C PRO A 206 6.36 11.01 16.13
N LEU A 207 7.65 11.33 16.13
CA LEU A 207 8.19 12.60 15.70
C LEU A 207 8.65 12.49 14.24
N ARG A 208 8.44 13.52 13.44
CA ARG A 208 8.81 13.57 12.03
C ARG A 208 9.67 14.80 11.73
N SER A 209 10.61 14.64 10.84
CA SER A 209 11.37 15.73 10.22
C SER A 209 11.64 15.37 8.77
N TYR A 210 11.79 16.38 7.94
CA TYR A 210 12.06 16.22 6.53
C TYR A 210 13.43 16.82 6.21
N LEU A 211 14.19 16.11 5.37
CA LEU A 211 15.43 16.58 4.80
C LEU A 211 15.30 16.50 3.28
N VAL A 212 15.59 17.58 2.59
CA VAL A 212 15.68 17.61 1.14
C VAL A 212 17.12 17.33 0.73
N ALA A 213 17.39 16.14 0.20
CA ALA A 213 18.67 15.83 -0.43
C ALA A 213 18.71 16.52 -1.81
N THR A 214 19.63 17.48 -1.95
CA THR A 214 19.80 18.27 -3.17
C THR A 214 20.72 17.57 -4.16
N GLY A 215 20.60 17.88 -5.45
CA GLY A 215 21.59 17.47 -6.46
C GLY A 215 22.97 18.05 -6.18
N THR A 216 23.97 17.60 -6.93
CA THR A 216 25.37 18.02 -6.81
C THR A 216 25.88 18.81 -8.00
N GLY A 217 25.01 19.03 -9.00
CA GLY A 217 25.34 19.83 -10.19
C GLY A 217 25.46 21.33 -9.90
N ALA A 218 25.92 22.10 -10.86
CA ALA A 218 25.90 23.55 -10.78
C ALA A 218 24.48 24.10 -10.52
N PRO A 219 24.35 25.23 -9.81
CA PRO A 219 23.06 25.86 -9.58
C PRO A 219 22.38 26.28 -10.89
N VAL A 220 21.10 25.91 -11.03
CA VAL A 220 20.29 26.17 -12.23
C VAL A 220 18.96 26.79 -11.82
N ALA A 221 18.49 27.77 -12.58
CA ALA A 221 17.19 28.39 -12.38
C ALA A 221 16.06 27.50 -12.92
N LEU A 222 15.09 27.17 -12.06
CA LEU A 222 13.81 26.60 -12.42
C LEU A 222 12.74 27.67 -12.22
N THR A 223 12.17 28.17 -13.31
CA THR A 223 11.09 29.15 -13.27
C THR A 223 9.74 28.45 -13.29
N VAL A 224 8.89 28.74 -12.32
CA VAL A 224 7.51 28.20 -12.24
C VAL A 224 6.56 29.39 -12.25
N ASN A 225 5.82 29.56 -13.34
CA ASN A 225 4.83 30.63 -13.49
C ASN A 225 3.43 30.12 -13.13
N ALA A 226 2.66 30.96 -12.44
CA ALA A 226 1.33 30.65 -11.94
C ALA A 226 1.32 29.35 -11.08
N GLY A 227 2.39 29.15 -10.34
CA GLY A 227 2.60 28.04 -9.44
C GLY A 227 3.80 28.27 -8.53
N SER A 228 4.02 27.33 -7.62
CA SER A 228 5.07 27.37 -6.61
C SER A 228 6.12 26.29 -6.86
N GLY A 229 7.29 26.40 -6.20
CA GLY A 229 8.40 25.46 -6.32
C GLY A 229 9.50 25.93 -7.28
N GLY A 230 9.40 27.15 -7.82
CA GLY A 230 10.48 27.80 -8.59
C GLY A 230 11.61 28.29 -7.68
N GLY A 231 12.81 28.43 -8.26
CA GLY A 231 14.00 28.89 -7.55
C GLY A 231 15.29 28.51 -8.25
N THR A 232 16.41 28.74 -7.58
CA THR A 232 17.72 28.28 -8.04
C THR A 232 18.16 27.06 -7.21
N PHE A 233 18.38 25.94 -7.88
CA PHE A 233 18.70 24.68 -7.24
C PHE A 233 19.95 24.04 -7.86
N PRO A 234 20.71 23.26 -7.11
CA PRO A 234 21.76 22.42 -7.69
C PRO A 234 21.18 21.47 -8.74
N GLY A 235 21.81 21.35 -9.91
CA GLY A 235 21.40 20.43 -10.96
C GLY A 235 21.27 19.00 -10.44
N GLY A 236 20.23 18.28 -10.86
CA GLY A 236 19.87 16.96 -10.36
C GLY A 236 19.03 16.97 -9.06
N SER A 237 18.75 18.13 -8.46
CA SER A 237 17.81 18.23 -7.33
C SER A 237 16.39 17.82 -7.78
N ARG A 238 15.63 17.22 -6.86
CA ARG A 238 14.21 16.92 -7.08
C ARG A 238 13.36 17.95 -6.35
N VAL A 239 12.51 18.65 -7.08
CA VAL A 239 11.68 19.75 -6.58
C VAL A 239 10.21 19.47 -6.88
N ASP A 240 9.35 19.64 -5.88
CA ASP A 240 7.90 19.59 -6.08
C ASP A 240 7.42 20.95 -6.57
N ILE A 241 6.78 20.95 -7.73
CA ILE A 241 6.05 22.11 -8.26
C ILE A 241 4.56 21.91 -8.08
N ILE A 242 3.85 22.97 -7.74
CA ILE A 242 2.39 22.95 -7.50
C ILE A 242 1.80 24.14 -8.23
N ALA A 243 0.80 23.91 -9.10
CA ALA A 243 0.04 24.97 -9.74
C ALA A 243 -0.74 25.78 -8.68
N ASP A 244 -0.84 27.07 -8.86
CA ASP A 244 -1.68 27.90 -8.02
C ASP A 244 -3.14 27.41 -8.07
N PRO A 245 -3.90 27.50 -6.98
CA PRO A 245 -5.32 27.22 -7.03
C PRO A 245 -6.03 28.08 -8.07
N PRO A 246 -6.95 27.50 -8.86
CA PRO A 246 -7.63 28.24 -9.92
C PRO A 246 -8.49 29.36 -9.31
N ALA A 247 -8.56 30.49 -10.00
CA ALA A 247 -9.48 31.58 -9.66
C ALA A 247 -10.95 31.14 -9.80
N VAL A 248 -11.84 31.89 -9.19
CA VAL A 248 -13.30 31.68 -9.35
C VAL A 248 -13.66 31.70 -10.84
N GLY A 249 -14.39 30.67 -11.29
CA GLY A 249 -14.76 30.54 -12.71
C GLY A 249 -13.69 29.91 -13.59
N GLN A 250 -12.62 29.38 -13.00
CA GLN A 250 -11.57 28.65 -13.70
C GLN A 250 -11.34 27.27 -13.10
N VAL A 251 -10.71 26.40 -13.89
CA VAL A 251 -10.11 25.12 -13.46
C VAL A 251 -8.70 25.02 -14.03
N PHE A 252 -7.83 24.28 -13.36
CA PHE A 252 -6.50 24.00 -13.88
C PHE A 252 -6.62 23.24 -15.21
N ASP A 253 -5.81 23.59 -16.20
CA ASP A 253 -5.78 22.89 -17.49
C ASP A 253 -4.55 21.99 -17.58
N ARG A 254 -3.36 22.58 -17.66
CA ARG A 254 -2.10 21.81 -17.75
C ARG A 254 -0.89 22.68 -17.48
N TRP A 255 0.25 22.02 -17.36
CA TRP A 255 1.56 22.64 -17.46
C TRP A 255 1.97 22.79 -18.92
N THR A 256 2.69 23.90 -19.23
CA THR A 256 3.29 24.22 -20.53
C THR A 256 4.74 24.65 -20.31
N GLY A 257 5.52 24.80 -21.41
CA GLY A 257 6.97 25.09 -21.34
C GLY A 257 7.79 23.80 -21.41
N ASP A 258 8.77 23.63 -20.54
CA ASP A 258 9.69 22.49 -20.53
C ASP A 258 9.04 21.24 -19.94
N ILE A 259 7.90 20.83 -20.48
CA ILE A 259 7.07 19.73 -19.97
C ILE A 259 7.74 18.36 -19.98
N THR A 260 8.85 18.17 -20.69
CA THR A 260 9.66 16.96 -20.64
C THR A 260 10.17 16.66 -19.23
N LEU A 261 10.33 17.68 -18.39
CA LEU A 261 10.73 17.56 -17.00
C LEU A 261 9.67 16.85 -16.13
N LEU A 262 8.41 16.82 -16.58
CA LEU A 262 7.31 16.15 -15.89
C LEU A 262 7.30 14.63 -16.12
N GLY A 263 8.16 14.14 -17.04
CA GLY A 263 8.21 12.74 -17.45
C GLY A 263 7.17 12.40 -18.51
N ASN A 264 7.21 11.14 -18.96
CA ASN A 264 6.38 10.63 -20.07
C ASN A 264 5.10 9.92 -19.59
N ALA A 265 4.77 9.98 -18.31
CA ALA A 265 3.57 9.33 -17.81
C ALA A 265 2.30 9.97 -18.40
N PRO A 266 1.27 9.19 -18.76
CA PRO A 266 -0.01 9.75 -19.13
C PRO A 266 -0.49 10.72 -18.04
N LEU A 267 -1.06 11.88 -18.43
CA LEU A 267 -1.50 12.95 -17.56
C LEU A 267 -0.38 13.72 -16.82
N ALA A 268 0.91 13.46 -17.03
CA ALA A 268 1.98 14.16 -16.29
C ALA A 268 1.81 15.70 -16.34
N ALA A 269 1.56 16.27 -17.52
CA ALA A 269 1.33 17.70 -17.66
C ALA A 269 -0.05 18.18 -17.16
N SER A 270 -1.01 17.29 -16.94
CA SER A 270 -2.37 17.62 -16.47
C SER A 270 -2.54 17.50 -14.96
N LEU A 271 -1.52 17.02 -14.22
CA LEU A 271 -1.55 16.99 -12.77
C LEU A 271 -1.13 18.35 -12.20
N PRO A 272 -1.90 18.96 -11.30
CA PRO A 272 -1.55 20.26 -10.72
C PRO A 272 -0.28 20.20 -9.86
N ARG A 273 0.14 19.02 -9.42
CA ARG A 273 1.40 18.78 -8.73
C ARG A 273 2.27 17.80 -9.49
N ALA A 274 3.55 18.11 -9.60
CA ALA A 274 4.57 17.22 -10.14
C ALA A 274 5.89 17.36 -9.37
N THR A 275 6.70 16.28 -9.36
CA THR A 275 8.09 16.35 -8.88
C THR A 275 8.98 16.36 -10.11
N VAL A 276 9.77 17.42 -10.28
CA VAL A 276 10.70 17.59 -11.40
C VAL A 276 12.13 17.38 -10.95
N THR A 277 12.97 16.84 -11.83
CA THR A 277 14.41 16.82 -11.64
C THR A 277 15.00 18.05 -12.32
N VAL A 278 15.69 18.90 -11.54
CA VAL A 278 16.31 20.14 -12.04
C VAL A 278 17.33 19.78 -13.10
N PRO A 279 17.18 20.31 -14.34
CA PRO A 279 18.09 19.97 -15.45
C PRO A 279 19.46 20.65 -15.31
N VAL A 280 20.31 20.51 -16.31
CA VAL A 280 21.63 21.16 -16.35
C VAL A 280 21.57 22.60 -16.89
N ALA A 281 20.45 23.02 -17.49
CA ALA A 281 20.20 24.35 -18.02
C ALA A 281 18.91 24.93 -17.43
N ALA A 282 18.79 26.26 -17.43
CA ALA A 282 17.59 26.93 -16.96
C ALA A 282 16.34 26.43 -17.70
N ALA A 283 15.26 26.25 -16.94
CA ALA A 283 13.99 25.71 -17.44
C ALA A 283 12.81 26.48 -16.92
N THR A 284 11.72 26.47 -17.67
CA THR A 284 10.48 27.19 -17.35
C THR A 284 9.26 26.29 -17.50
N LEU A 285 8.45 26.22 -16.46
CA LEU A 285 7.14 25.59 -16.46
C LEU A 285 6.06 26.63 -16.12
N THR A 286 4.95 26.61 -16.84
CA THR A 286 3.85 27.55 -16.66
C THR A 286 2.54 26.78 -16.48
N ALA A 287 1.85 26.99 -15.36
CA ALA A 287 0.50 26.46 -15.16
C ALA A 287 -0.51 27.26 -15.99
N THR A 288 -1.41 26.57 -16.68
CA THR A 288 -2.47 27.18 -17.48
C THR A 288 -3.83 26.79 -16.93
N TYR A 289 -4.80 27.67 -17.15
CA TYR A 289 -6.17 27.52 -16.66
C TYR A 289 -7.16 27.73 -17.79
N ARG A 290 -8.30 27.05 -17.69
CA ARG A 290 -9.40 27.21 -18.64
C ARG A 290 -10.67 27.64 -17.91
N ALA A 291 -11.58 28.23 -18.64
CA ALA A 291 -12.88 28.64 -18.08
C ALA A 291 -13.66 27.41 -17.60
N ALA A 292 -14.26 27.52 -16.41
CA ALA A 292 -15.21 26.58 -15.88
C ALA A 292 -16.66 27.00 -16.24
N ALA A 293 -17.59 26.05 -16.21
CA ALA A 293 -19.01 26.34 -16.32
C ALA A 293 -19.46 27.21 -15.13
N ALA A 294 -20.47 28.05 -15.36
CA ALA A 294 -21.08 28.81 -14.29
C ALA A 294 -21.60 27.85 -13.19
N TRP A 295 -21.22 28.13 -11.94
CA TRP A 295 -21.50 27.25 -10.81
C TRP A 295 -22.78 27.71 -10.09
N THR A 296 -23.92 27.10 -10.42
CA THR A 296 -25.24 27.42 -9.84
C THR A 296 -25.93 26.17 -9.29
N PRO A 297 -25.44 25.62 -8.16
CA PRO A 297 -26.04 24.43 -7.57
C PRO A 297 -27.50 24.65 -7.16
N ARG A 298 -28.29 23.60 -7.31
CA ARG A 298 -29.69 23.54 -6.86
C ARG A 298 -29.78 22.64 -5.64
N VAL A 299 -30.82 22.88 -4.82
CA VAL A 299 -31.09 22.10 -3.60
C VAL A 299 -32.51 21.55 -3.66
N ILE A 300 -32.69 20.29 -3.35
CA ILE A 300 -33.97 19.63 -3.13
C ILE A 300 -34.01 19.27 -1.66
N GLU A 301 -34.81 19.99 -0.90
CA GLU A 301 -34.99 19.75 0.54
C GLU A 301 -36.05 18.68 0.80
N ASN A 302 -35.98 18.06 1.97
CA ASN A 302 -36.93 17.05 2.44
C ASN A 302 -37.19 15.94 1.41
N PHE A 303 -36.12 15.53 0.70
CA PHE A 303 -36.21 14.58 -0.38
C PHE A 303 -36.46 13.16 0.13
N ASN A 304 -37.36 12.46 -0.56
CA ASN A 304 -37.67 11.03 -0.41
C ASN A 304 -37.87 10.59 1.05
N PRO A 305 -38.98 11.02 1.70
CA PRO A 305 -39.26 10.63 3.08
C PRO A 305 -39.25 9.12 3.28
N GLN A 306 -38.50 8.64 4.25
CA GLN A 306 -38.37 7.24 4.62
C GLN A 306 -38.86 7.04 6.05
N THR A 307 -39.60 5.96 6.30
CA THR A 307 -40.03 5.58 7.62
C THR A 307 -39.01 4.63 8.24
N GLN A 308 -38.43 5.00 9.35
CA GLN A 308 -37.50 4.16 10.13
C GLN A 308 -38.14 3.72 11.44
N ALA A 309 -37.95 2.45 11.81
CA ALA A 309 -38.31 1.96 13.12
C ALA A 309 -37.40 2.57 14.18
N GLY A 310 -37.96 3.19 15.18
CA GLY A 310 -37.28 3.72 16.35
C GLY A 310 -37.38 2.76 17.55
N PRO A 311 -36.76 3.11 18.68
CA PRO A 311 -36.92 2.36 19.93
C PRO A 311 -38.39 2.29 20.35
N ASN A 312 -38.80 1.21 21.03
CA ASN A 312 -40.15 1.01 21.54
C ASN A 312 -41.26 1.02 20.50
N ASN A 313 -41.03 0.44 19.32
CA ASN A 313 -42.00 0.40 18.21
C ASN A 313 -42.45 1.78 17.69
N THR A 314 -41.72 2.83 17.95
CA THR A 314 -41.97 4.12 17.33
C THR A 314 -41.48 4.13 15.88
N THR A 315 -42.16 4.90 15.04
CA THR A 315 -41.71 5.15 13.68
C THR A 315 -41.38 6.62 13.52
N THR A 316 -40.20 6.92 12.93
CA THR A 316 -39.82 8.28 12.61
C THR A 316 -39.66 8.42 11.08
N THR A 317 -40.19 9.52 10.54
CA THR A 317 -39.93 9.87 9.13
C THR A 317 -38.64 10.65 9.06
N VAL A 318 -37.72 10.12 8.25
CA VAL A 318 -36.43 10.77 7.95
C VAL A 318 -36.39 11.16 6.48
N THR A 319 -35.81 12.32 6.20
CA THR A 319 -35.63 12.82 4.83
C THR A 319 -34.15 13.10 4.60
N THR A 320 -33.75 13.17 3.33
CA THR A 320 -32.43 13.66 2.94
C THR A 320 -32.54 14.97 2.16
N THR A 321 -31.42 15.65 2.00
CA THR A 321 -31.27 16.83 1.13
C THR A 321 -30.41 16.41 -0.05
N VAL A 322 -30.80 16.81 -1.26
CA VAL A 322 -30.01 16.61 -2.48
C VAL A 322 -29.50 17.94 -2.98
N ARG A 323 -28.18 18.12 -3.02
CA ARG A 323 -27.56 19.28 -3.70
C ARG A 323 -27.00 18.79 -5.02
N HIS A 324 -27.25 19.49 -6.10
CA HIS A 324 -26.81 19.06 -7.42
C HIS A 324 -26.52 20.21 -8.37
N PHE A 325 -25.67 19.92 -9.34
CA PHE A 325 -25.44 20.74 -10.52
C PHE A 325 -25.08 19.84 -11.70
N ALA A 326 -25.66 20.13 -12.87
CA ALA A 326 -25.29 19.44 -14.10
C ALA A 326 -25.13 20.46 -15.23
N PRO A 327 -24.03 20.38 -16.00
CA PRO A 327 -23.90 21.19 -17.20
C PRO A 327 -24.87 20.70 -18.26
N PRO A 328 -25.23 21.56 -19.25
CA PRO A 328 -26.03 21.12 -20.38
C PRO A 328 -25.42 19.88 -21.06
N ASN A 329 -26.29 18.92 -21.40
CA ASN A 329 -25.85 17.66 -22.03
C ASN A 329 -24.80 16.86 -21.23
N ALA A 330 -24.92 16.84 -19.92
CA ALA A 330 -23.97 16.13 -19.06
C ALA A 330 -23.68 14.71 -19.56
N ALA A 331 -22.40 14.36 -19.62
CA ALA A 331 -21.91 13.07 -20.11
C ALA A 331 -22.24 11.90 -19.15
N GLY A 332 -22.48 12.21 -17.88
CA GLY A 332 -22.84 11.26 -16.83
C GLY A 332 -23.14 11.98 -15.52
N LEU A 333 -23.46 11.23 -14.48
CA LEU A 333 -23.74 11.73 -13.13
C LEU A 333 -22.76 11.11 -12.12
N VAL A 334 -22.17 11.94 -11.27
CA VAL A 334 -21.33 11.51 -10.15
C VAL A 334 -22.03 11.84 -8.83
N PHE A 335 -22.40 10.82 -8.07
CA PHE A 335 -22.85 11.00 -6.69
C PHE A 335 -21.66 11.18 -5.78
N LEU A 336 -21.73 12.17 -4.89
CA LEU A 336 -20.68 12.59 -3.97
C LEU A 336 -21.10 12.29 -2.53
N LEU A 337 -20.41 11.37 -1.86
CA LEU A 337 -20.73 10.90 -0.51
C LEU A 337 -19.73 11.48 0.50
N HIS A 338 -20.25 12.23 1.49
CA HIS A 338 -19.44 12.88 2.53
C HIS A 338 -18.83 11.88 3.53
N ASP A 339 -17.84 12.30 4.31
CA ASP A 339 -17.29 11.50 5.41
C ASP A 339 -18.22 11.51 6.64
N ALA A 340 -17.90 10.72 7.64
CA ALA A 340 -18.55 10.77 8.94
C ALA A 340 -18.55 12.21 9.51
N ALA A 341 -19.61 12.56 10.20
CA ALA A 341 -19.89 13.91 10.70
C ALA A 341 -20.03 15.01 9.63
N GLY A 342 -19.97 14.67 8.34
CA GLY A 342 -20.12 15.57 7.21
C GLY A 342 -21.56 15.70 6.70
N SER A 343 -21.70 16.40 5.58
CA SER A 343 -22.96 16.57 4.85
C SER A 343 -22.73 16.72 3.36
N GLY A 344 -23.77 16.61 2.55
CA GLY A 344 -23.71 16.86 1.11
C GLY A 344 -23.25 18.28 0.76
N ALA A 345 -23.44 19.24 1.68
CA ALA A 345 -22.97 20.63 1.50
C ALA A 345 -21.44 20.72 1.41
N ASP A 346 -20.71 19.85 2.09
CA ASP A 346 -19.24 19.88 2.11
C ASP A 346 -18.63 19.84 0.70
N TRP A 347 -19.30 19.15 -0.25
CA TRP A 347 -18.85 19.04 -1.64
C TRP A 347 -19.03 20.32 -2.47
N PHE A 348 -19.83 21.25 -1.97
CA PHE A 348 -20.15 22.51 -2.64
C PHE A 348 -19.54 23.72 -1.94
N GLU A 349 -19.00 23.56 -0.74
CA GLU A 349 -18.57 24.64 0.13
C GLU A 349 -17.09 24.53 0.53
N ARG A 350 -16.58 23.32 0.84
CA ARG A 350 -15.20 23.12 1.27
C ARG A 350 -14.21 23.18 0.11
N PRO A 351 -13.06 23.86 0.27
CA PRO A 351 -12.14 24.16 -0.83
C PRO A 351 -11.75 22.93 -1.68
N GLN A 352 -11.18 21.90 -1.09
CA GLN A 352 -10.69 20.74 -1.82
C GLN A 352 -11.82 19.93 -2.48
N ALA A 353 -12.95 19.82 -1.81
CA ALA A 353 -14.13 19.12 -2.33
C ALA A 353 -14.77 19.90 -3.49
N LEU A 354 -14.85 21.23 -3.37
CA LEU A 354 -15.37 22.10 -4.41
C LEU A 354 -14.48 22.10 -5.66
N LEU A 355 -13.15 22.05 -5.50
CA LEU A 355 -12.22 21.89 -6.62
C LEU A 355 -12.51 20.61 -7.38
N LEU A 356 -12.71 19.48 -6.69
CA LEU A 356 -13.06 18.22 -7.34
C LEU A 356 -14.42 18.32 -8.05
N ALA A 357 -15.43 18.84 -7.39
CA ALA A 357 -16.77 18.98 -7.99
C ALA A 357 -16.73 19.85 -9.25
N ARG A 358 -15.97 20.94 -9.26
CA ARG A 358 -15.79 21.81 -10.43
C ARG A 358 -15.01 21.12 -11.55
N ASP A 359 -13.96 20.37 -11.24
CA ASP A 359 -13.21 19.62 -12.23
C ASP A 359 -14.06 18.53 -12.90
N LEU A 360 -14.93 17.84 -12.12
CA LEU A 360 -15.91 16.90 -12.67
C LEU A 360 -16.89 17.59 -13.61
N VAL A 361 -17.42 18.75 -13.23
CA VAL A 361 -18.33 19.54 -14.09
C VAL A 361 -17.60 20.04 -15.33
N ALA A 362 -16.37 20.52 -15.20
CA ALA A 362 -15.55 20.96 -16.32
C ALA A 362 -15.17 19.81 -17.29
N ALA A 363 -15.21 18.58 -16.80
CA ALA A 363 -15.07 17.37 -17.59
C ALA A 363 -16.40 16.89 -18.20
N GLY A 364 -17.49 17.62 -17.98
CA GLY A 364 -18.81 17.34 -18.56
C GLY A 364 -19.74 16.47 -17.70
N TYR A 365 -19.36 16.15 -16.45
CA TYR A 365 -20.23 15.38 -15.55
C TYR A 365 -21.17 16.27 -14.73
N GLY A 366 -22.40 15.80 -14.52
CA GLY A 366 -23.24 16.31 -13.45
C GLY A 366 -22.75 15.77 -12.10
N VAL A 367 -22.95 16.53 -11.04
CA VAL A 367 -22.64 16.14 -9.67
C VAL A 367 -23.87 16.24 -8.79
N ALA A 368 -24.04 15.30 -7.86
CA ALA A 368 -25.11 15.31 -6.87
C ALA A 368 -24.60 14.77 -5.54
N ALA A 369 -24.89 15.47 -4.44
CA ALA A 369 -24.54 15.03 -3.10
C ALA A 369 -25.81 14.96 -2.23
N LEU A 370 -25.91 13.86 -1.49
CA LEU A 370 -26.97 13.64 -0.53
C LEU A 370 -26.43 13.77 0.90
N ASN A 371 -27.32 14.02 1.84
CA ASN A 371 -27.04 13.77 3.24
C ASN A 371 -27.33 12.31 3.58
N SER A 372 -26.46 11.66 4.38
CA SER A 372 -26.76 10.35 4.95
C SER A 372 -28.00 10.43 5.86
N LEU A 373 -28.76 9.37 5.97
CA LEU A 373 -29.96 9.34 6.83
C LEU A 373 -29.59 9.39 8.32
N ASN A 374 -28.44 8.85 8.70
CA ASN A 374 -27.96 8.94 10.07
C ASN A 374 -27.33 10.32 10.32
N ARG A 375 -28.16 11.30 10.72
CA ARG A 375 -27.69 12.67 11.00
C ARG A 375 -27.02 12.86 12.36
N ASN A 376 -27.09 11.88 13.27
CA ASN A 376 -26.48 11.98 14.59
C ASN A 376 -24.94 12.00 14.51
N ASN A 377 -24.37 11.19 13.62
CA ASN A 377 -22.93 11.11 13.40
C ASN A 377 -22.54 11.24 11.93
N GLY A 378 -23.49 11.52 11.04
CA GLY A 378 -23.26 11.72 9.61
C GLY A 378 -22.69 10.47 8.89
N THR A 379 -22.95 9.26 9.39
CA THR A 379 -22.43 8.04 8.75
C THR A 379 -23.40 7.44 7.75
N TRP A 380 -22.85 6.82 6.71
CA TRP A 380 -23.58 6.06 5.71
C TRP A 380 -23.77 4.62 6.16
N ALA A 381 -24.90 4.01 5.79
CA ALA A 381 -25.17 2.59 6.06
C ALA A 381 -24.23 1.69 5.24
N ALA A 382 -23.18 1.16 5.87
CA ALA A 382 -22.22 0.25 5.23
C ALA A 382 -22.76 -1.18 5.06
N GLN A 383 -23.80 -1.56 5.84
CA GLN A 383 -24.35 -2.90 5.88
C GLN A 383 -25.71 -2.96 5.17
N GLY A 384 -26.20 -4.17 4.96
CA GLY A 384 -27.50 -4.44 4.36
C GLY A 384 -27.46 -4.58 2.84
N THR A 385 -28.48 -5.27 2.33
CA THR A 385 -28.78 -5.43 0.91
C THR A 385 -30.01 -4.59 0.56
N LEU A 386 -30.31 -4.42 -0.71
CA LEU A 386 -31.60 -3.84 -1.11
C LEU A 386 -32.74 -4.84 -0.81
N PRO A 387 -33.93 -4.37 -0.34
CA PRO A 387 -34.31 -2.96 -0.12
C PRO A 387 -33.96 -2.36 1.26
N ALA A 388 -33.26 -3.07 2.12
CA ALA A 388 -33.00 -2.62 3.51
C ALA A 388 -32.02 -1.44 3.62
N ASN A 389 -31.11 -1.25 2.63
CA ASN A 389 -30.18 -0.11 2.65
C ASN A 389 -30.85 1.15 2.08
N LEU A 390 -31.46 1.94 2.96
CA LEU A 390 -32.22 3.13 2.59
C LEU A 390 -31.35 4.25 2.00
N ASP A 391 -30.09 4.37 2.42
CA ASP A 391 -29.17 5.35 1.84
C ASP A 391 -28.86 5.04 0.38
N ALA A 392 -28.65 3.76 0.03
CA ALA A 392 -28.49 3.35 -1.37
C ALA A 392 -29.76 3.59 -2.18
N LEU A 393 -30.94 3.30 -1.62
CA LEU A 393 -32.23 3.58 -2.28
C LEU A 393 -32.44 5.07 -2.52
N ASN A 394 -31.99 5.95 -1.61
CA ASN A 394 -32.06 7.39 -1.80
C ASN A 394 -31.22 7.86 -2.99
N HIS A 395 -30.05 7.26 -3.24
CA HIS A 395 -29.27 7.54 -4.45
C HIS A 395 -30.00 7.10 -5.72
N ALA A 396 -30.68 5.94 -5.69
CA ALA A 396 -31.51 5.49 -6.81
C ALA A 396 -32.68 6.44 -7.07
N ALA A 397 -33.39 6.86 -6.03
CA ALA A 397 -34.50 7.80 -6.12
C ALA A 397 -34.04 9.18 -6.61
N ALA A 398 -32.89 9.66 -6.12
CA ALA A 398 -32.31 10.93 -6.57
C ALA A 398 -31.94 10.89 -8.05
N HIS A 399 -31.34 9.79 -8.54
CA HIS A 399 -31.10 9.62 -9.97
C HIS A 399 -32.41 9.71 -10.78
N THR A 400 -33.45 8.97 -10.38
CA THR A 400 -34.77 8.98 -11.05
C THR A 400 -35.35 10.39 -11.08
N ARG A 401 -35.25 11.12 -9.97
CA ARG A 401 -35.71 12.52 -9.86
C ARG A 401 -34.94 13.45 -10.78
N LEU A 402 -33.60 13.36 -10.80
CA LEU A 402 -32.77 14.22 -11.64
C LEU A 402 -32.96 13.96 -13.13
N VAL A 403 -33.33 12.71 -13.52
CA VAL A 403 -33.72 12.38 -14.88
C VAL A 403 -35.08 12.98 -15.20
N ALA A 404 -36.04 12.85 -14.31
CA ALA A 404 -37.40 13.42 -14.50
C ALA A 404 -37.37 14.95 -14.59
N ASP A 405 -36.48 15.61 -13.81
CA ASP A 405 -36.30 17.05 -13.85
C ASP A 405 -35.48 17.53 -15.08
N GLY A 406 -35.04 16.62 -15.93
CA GLY A 406 -34.21 16.91 -17.10
C GLY A 406 -32.77 17.37 -16.78
N ALA A 407 -32.31 17.19 -15.54
CA ALA A 407 -30.96 17.58 -15.13
C ALA A 407 -29.88 16.63 -15.70
N ILE A 408 -30.25 15.37 -15.95
CA ILE A 408 -29.41 14.35 -16.62
C ILE A 408 -30.28 13.54 -17.58
N ALA A 409 -29.77 13.18 -18.73
CA ALA A 409 -30.48 12.31 -19.65
C ALA A 409 -30.50 10.86 -19.15
N ALA A 410 -31.60 10.15 -19.41
CA ALA A 410 -31.73 8.74 -19.06
C ALA A 410 -30.62 7.89 -19.72
N GLY A 411 -30.15 6.85 -19.06
CA GLY A 411 -29.14 5.94 -19.60
C GLY A 411 -27.70 6.48 -19.61
N ARG A 412 -27.46 7.72 -19.13
CA ARG A 412 -26.10 8.23 -18.96
C ARG A 412 -25.37 7.49 -17.84
N PRO A 413 -24.02 7.29 -17.97
CA PRO A 413 -23.19 6.68 -16.95
C PRO A 413 -23.40 7.29 -15.57
N VAL A 414 -23.48 6.45 -14.55
CA VAL A 414 -23.55 6.86 -13.15
C VAL A 414 -22.31 6.37 -12.42
N PHE A 415 -21.71 7.24 -11.61
CA PHE A 415 -20.58 6.95 -10.75
C PHE A 415 -20.91 7.34 -9.31
N LEU A 416 -20.26 6.65 -8.37
CA LEU A 416 -20.33 7.02 -6.97
C LEU A 416 -18.90 7.33 -6.47
N LEU A 417 -18.75 8.46 -5.83
CA LEU A 417 -17.47 8.92 -5.31
C LEU A 417 -17.67 9.34 -3.86
N GLY A 418 -16.78 8.92 -2.98
CA GLY A 418 -16.92 9.28 -1.58
C GLY A 418 -15.59 9.43 -0.85
N ARG A 419 -15.65 10.02 0.34
CA ARG A 419 -14.53 10.28 1.21
C ARG A 419 -14.72 9.56 2.55
N GLY A 420 -13.67 8.92 3.08
CA GLY A 420 -13.69 8.23 4.36
C GLY A 420 -14.83 7.22 4.46
N ASN A 421 -15.74 7.36 5.43
CA ASN A 421 -16.93 6.52 5.51
C ASN A 421 -17.77 6.55 4.22
N GLY A 422 -17.90 7.71 3.57
CA GLY A 422 -18.56 7.84 2.27
C GLY A 422 -17.80 7.15 1.14
N GLY A 423 -16.47 6.99 1.24
CA GLY A 423 -15.67 6.23 0.27
C GLY A 423 -16.03 4.75 0.27
N GLY A 424 -16.08 4.14 1.45
CA GLY A 424 -16.55 2.77 1.62
C GLY A 424 -18.00 2.57 1.16
N ALA A 425 -18.88 3.53 1.49
CA ALA A 425 -20.27 3.52 1.06
C ALA A 425 -20.41 3.66 -0.46
N ALA A 426 -19.61 4.52 -1.10
CA ALA A 426 -19.64 4.70 -2.56
C ALA A 426 -19.37 3.39 -3.30
N ILE A 427 -18.36 2.63 -2.86
CA ILE A 427 -18.08 1.29 -3.41
C ILE A 427 -19.25 0.34 -3.16
N ARG A 428 -19.77 0.31 -1.93
CA ARG A 428 -20.90 -0.57 -1.58
C ARG A 428 -22.16 -0.25 -2.38
N TYR A 429 -22.54 1.02 -2.47
CA TYR A 429 -23.75 1.44 -3.18
C TYR A 429 -23.62 1.27 -4.68
N ALA A 430 -22.42 1.48 -5.25
CA ALA A 430 -22.18 1.18 -6.65
C ALA A 430 -22.44 -0.30 -6.95
N ASP A 431 -21.95 -1.21 -6.12
CA ASP A 431 -22.19 -2.65 -6.25
C ASP A 431 -23.69 -3.00 -6.12
N LEU A 432 -24.36 -2.47 -5.07
CA LEU A 432 -25.79 -2.70 -4.85
C LEU A 432 -26.66 -2.19 -6.01
N LEU A 433 -26.32 -1.02 -6.56
CA LEU A 433 -27.12 -0.35 -7.58
C LEU A 433 -26.83 -0.83 -9.02
N ALA A 434 -25.66 -1.42 -9.27
CA ALA A 434 -25.26 -1.89 -10.59
C ALA A 434 -26.21 -2.94 -11.19
N THR A 435 -26.82 -3.75 -10.32
CA THR A 435 -27.69 -4.86 -10.74
C THR A 435 -29.19 -4.50 -10.79
N THR A 436 -29.57 -3.28 -10.37
CA THR A 436 -30.99 -2.96 -10.11
C THR A 436 -31.72 -2.33 -11.27
N SER A 437 -31.03 -1.68 -12.21
CA SER A 437 -31.71 -1.03 -13.34
C SER A 437 -30.79 -0.74 -14.52
N PRO A 438 -31.08 -1.23 -15.72
CA PRO A 438 -30.33 -0.86 -16.91
C PRO A 438 -30.48 0.63 -17.29
N ALA A 439 -31.56 1.30 -16.84
CA ALA A 439 -31.74 2.74 -17.06
C ALA A 439 -30.77 3.59 -16.20
N ARG A 440 -30.06 2.99 -15.23
CA ARG A 440 -29.06 3.63 -14.40
C ARG A 440 -27.77 2.81 -14.49
N PRO A 441 -26.99 2.97 -15.56
CA PRO A 441 -25.75 2.19 -15.75
C PRO A 441 -24.65 2.68 -14.81
N VAL A 442 -24.48 2.01 -13.67
CA VAL A 442 -23.37 2.28 -12.74
C VAL A 442 -22.10 1.76 -13.37
N LYS A 443 -21.16 2.67 -13.68
CA LYS A 443 -19.93 2.37 -14.42
C LYS A 443 -18.67 2.38 -13.55
N GLY A 444 -18.73 2.84 -12.30
CA GLY A 444 -17.58 2.83 -11.41
C GLY A 444 -17.81 3.52 -10.09
N ALA A 445 -16.88 3.29 -9.16
CA ALA A 445 -16.81 3.96 -7.87
C ALA A 445 -15.40 4.47 -7.58
N VAL A 446 -15.30 5.59 -6.86
CA VAL A 446 -14.05 6.18 -6.40
C VAL A 446 -14.11 6.33 -4.89
N SER A 447 -13.11 5.82 -4.20
CA SER A 447 -12.98 5.93 -2.76
C SER A 447 -11.76 6.75 -2.39
N PHE A 448 -11.97 7.88 -1.73
CA PHE A 448 -10.92 8.63 -1.07
C PHE A 448 -10.83 8.21 0.39
N LEU A 449 -9.60 7.99 0.89
CA LEU A 449 -9.29 7.77 2.31
C LEU A 449 -10.04 6.58 2.94
N ASN A 450 -10.35 5.58 2.14
CA ASN A 450 -10.95 4.33 2.60
C ASN A 450 -10.61 3.20 1.61
N PRO A 451 -10.07 2.08 2.07
CA PRO A 451 -9.71 0.96 1.21
C PRO A 451 -10.91 0.15 0.69
N GLY A 452 -12.13 0.52 1.04
CA GLY A 452 -13.36 -0.21 0.69
C GLY A 452 -13.59 -1.45 1.55
N LEU A 453 -14.54 -2.30 1.15
CA LEU A 453 -14.87 -3.54 1.85
C LEU A 453 -14.14 -4.73 1.19
N GLU A 454 -13.50 -5.57 1.98
CA GLU A 454 -12.74 -6.74 1.52
C GLU A 454 -13.59 -7.67 0.63
N ALA A 455 -14.79 -7.99 1.05
CA ALA A 455 -15.70 -8.87 0.32
C ALA A 455 -15.97 -8.36 -1.11
N LEU A 456 -15.98 -7.04 -1.33
CA LEU A 456 -16.23 -6.46 -2.65
C LEU A 456 -15.00 -6.53 -3.57
N GLY A 457 -13.79 -6.66 -3.03
CA GLY A 457 -12.60 -6.97 -3.83
C GLY A 457 -12.73 -8.30 -4.58
N VAL A 458 -13.37 -9.29 -3.96
CA VAL A 458 -13.57 -10.63 -4.55
C VAL A 458 -14.90 -10.83 -5.27
N THR A 459 -15.92 -10.02 -5.00
CA THR A 459 -17.28 -10.25 -5.55
C THR A 459 -17.74 -9.19 -6.53
N SER A 460 -17.37 -7.92 -6.34
CA SER A 460 -17.86 -6.81 -7.15
C SER A 460 -17.43 -6.91 -8.62
N ARG A 461 -18.32 -6.49 -9.51
CA ARG A 461 -18.07 -6.32 -10.95
C ARG A 461 -17.98 -4.86 -11.35
N VAL A 462 -18.11 -3.95 -10.38
CA VAL A 462 -18.05 -2.51 -10.62
C VAL A 462 -16.59 -2.05 -10.58
N PRO A 463 -16.10 -1.31 -11.57
CA PRO A 463 -14.79 -0.68 -11.56
C PRO A 463 -14.57 0.22 -10.33
N GLN A 464 -13.38 0.17 -9.72
CA GLN A 464 -13.09 0.88 -8.47
C GLN A 464 -11.76 1.62 -8.55
N TYR A 465 -11.70 2.82 -7.98
CA TYR A 465 -10.46 3.58 -7.83
C TYR A 465 -10.28 4.00 -6.37
N PHE A 466 -9.13 3.64 -5.79
CA PHE A 466 -8.77 3.92 -4.41
C PHE A 466 -7.71 5.01 -4.33
N LEU A 467 -7.97 6.03 -3.54
CA LEU A 467 -7.09 7.18 -3.33
C LEU A 467 -6.84 7.36 -1.84
N LEU A 468 -5.64 7.03 -1.38
CA LEU A 468 -5.26 7.05 0.04
C LEU A 468 -4.22 8.14 0.30
N ALA A 469 -4.05 8.51 1.55
CA ALA A 469 -3.01 9.41 2.00
C ALA A 469 -1.94 8.64 2.79
N SER A 470 -0.66 8.96 2.56
CA SER A 470 0.45 8.19 3.13
C SER A 470 0.56 8.26 4.66
N ASN A 471 0.00 9.29 5.27
CA ASN A 471 0.00 9.53 6.71
C ASN A 471 -1.42 9.53 7.31
N ASP A 472 -2.41 8.91 6.64
CA ASP A 472 -3.76 8.78 7.21
C ASP A 472 -3.70 8.09 8.57
N GLY A 473 -4.07 8.79 9.64
CA GLY A 473 -4.01 8.27 11.00
C GLY A 473 -5.06 7.20 11.32
N VAL A 474 -6.04 6.98 10.43
CA VAL A 474 -7.10 5.97 10.58
C VAL A 474 -6.76 4.73 9.77
N GLU A 475 -6.51 4.87 8.48
CA GLU A 475 -6.22 3.73 7.60
C GLU A 475 -4.75 3.34 7.64
N GLY A 476 -3.85 4.32 7.71
CA GLY A 476 -2.41 4.11 7.81
C GLY A 476 -1.81 3.30 6.65
N ALA A 477 -0.65 2.72 6.90
CA ALA A 477 0.02 1.87 5.93
C ALA A 477 -0.77 0.58 5.63
N ALA A 478 -1.56 0.08 6.59
CA ALA A 478 -2.40 -1.10 6.41
C ALA A 478 -3.51 -0.81 5.38
N GLY A 479 -4.23 0.31 5.52
CA GLY A 479 -5.27 0.68 4.55
C GLY A 479 -4.72 0.93 3.15
N VAL A 480 -3.50 1.46 3.03
CA VAL A 480 -2.81 1.59 1.73
C VAL A 480 -2.53 0.22 1.11
N ALA A 481 -2.03 -0.74 1.89
CA ALA A 481 -1.79 -2.10 1.44
C ALA A 481 -3.10 -2.79 1.03
N GLU A 482 -4.14 -2.70 1.86
CA GLU A 482 -5.46 -3.25 1.59
C GLU A 482 -6.09 -2.68 0.30
N ALA A 483 -6.00 -1.36 0.08
CA ALA A 483 -6.52 -0.75 -1.15
C ALA A 483 -5.80 -1.27 -2.40
N ARG A 484 -4.48 -1.49 -2.31
CA ARG A 484 -3.69 -2.09 -3.38
C ARG A 484 -4.11 -3.53 -3.64
N ASP A 485 -4.21 -4.34 -2.59
CA ASP A 485 -4.61 -5.74 -2.69
C ASP A 485 -6.01 -5.87 -3.30
N ARG A 486 -6.98 -5.02 -2.91
CA ARG A 486 -8.32 -4.99 -3.50
C ARG A 486 -8.30 -4.58 -4.97
N SER A 487 -7.50 -3.59 -5.31
CA SER A 487 -7.28 -3.20 -6.71
C SER A 487 -6.72 -4.35 -7.52
N ASP A 488 -5.72 -5.06 -7.01
CA ASP A 488 -5.09 -6.20 -7.66
C ASP A 488 -6.08 -7.37 -7.83
N LEU A 489 -6.90 -7.66 -6.80
CA LEU A 489 -7.96 -8.67 -6.86
C LEU A 489 -9.00 -8.36 -7.96
N LEU A 490 -9.45 -7.12 -8.05
CA LEU A 490 -10.40 -6.68 -9.08
C LEU A 490 -9.80 -6.82 -10.48
N LEU A 491 -8.58 -6.32 -10.66
CA LEU A 491 -7.87 -6.39 -11.94
C LEU A 491 -7.62 -7.84 -12.38
N GLY A 492 -7.21 -8.71 -11.46
CA GLY A 492 -7.04 -10.13 -11.73
C GLY A 492 -8.32 -10.84 -12.20
N ARG A 493 -9.50 -10.25 -11.91
CA ARG A 493 -10.83 -10.72 -12.39
C ARG A 493 -11.31 -9.99 -13.63
N GLY A 494 -10.49 -9.13 -14.24
CA GLY A 494 -10.87 -8.34 -15.40
C GLY A 494 -11.77 -7.15 -15.06
N VAL A 495 -11.90 -6.80 -13.79
CA VAL A 495 -12.64 -5.59 -13.36
C VAL A 495 -11.64 -4.44 -13.24
N ALA A 496 -11.90 -3.36 -13.96
CA ALA A 496 -11.02 -2.20 -13.96
C ALA A 496 -10.85 -1.63 -12.55
N SER A 497 -9.62 -1.51 -12.10
CA SER A 497 -9.30 -0.92 -10.81
C SER A 497 -7.98 -0.18 -10.85
N ALA A 498 -7.79 0.74 -9.92
CA ALA A 498 -6.52 1.42 -9.69
C ALA A 498 -6.42 1.84 -8.21
N SER A 499 -5.21 2.01 -7.74
CA SER A 499 -4.94 2.63 -6.44
C SER A 499 -3.83 3.67 -6.57
N ALA A 500 -3.92 4.75 -5.79
CA ALA A 500 -2.88 5.76 -5.69
C ALA A 500 -2.79 6.28 -4.26
N VAL A 501 -1.59 6.70 -3.89
CA VAL A 501 -1.30 7.24 -2.56
C VAL A 501 -0.83 8.68 -2.71
N LEU A 502 -1.44 9.60 -1.98
CA LEU A 502 -0.96 10.97 -1.85
C LEU A 502 0.30 10.97 -0.98
N PRO A 503 1.47 11.36 -1.50
CA PRO A 503 2.65 11.57 -0.68
C PRO A 503 2.62 12.94 -0.02
N VAL A 504 3.45 13.12 1.02
CA VAL A 504 3.71 14.44 1.62
C VAL A 504 4.15 15.45 0.55
N SER A 505 3.73 16.69 0.70
CA SER A 505 4.03 17.79 -0.23
C SER A 505 4.35 19.08 0.53
N PRO A 506 5.08 20.02 -0.09
CA PRO A 506 5.31 21.30 0.54
C PRO A 506 4.00 22.13 0.62
N LEU A 507 3.82 22.80 1.73
CA LEU A 507 2.74 23.78 1.96
C LEU A 507 3.23 25.17 1.58
N TYR A 508 3.38 25.42 0.28
CA TYR A 508 3.70 26.76 -0.21
C TYR A 508 2.59 27.76 0.17
N PRO A 509 2.90 29.03 0.46
CA PRO A 509 1.88 30.02 0.80
C PRO A 509 0.75 30.12 -0.23
N GLU A 510 1.09 30.06 -1.53
CA GLU A 510 0.15 30.15 -2.64
C GLU A 510 -0.89 29.05 -2.63
N ARG A 511 -0.55 27.86 -2.13
CA ARG A 511 -1.50 26.75 -1.98
C ARG A 511 -2.69 27.10 -1.09
N LEU A 512 -2.46 27.88 -0.03
CA LEU A 512 -3.52 28.35 0.88
C LEU A 512 -4.57 29.21 0.17
N ARG A 513 -4.27 29.76 -1.03
CA ARG A 513 -5.25 30.50 -1.84
C ARG A 513 -6.41 29.61 -2.32
N ALA A 514 -6.31 28.29 -2.17
CA ALA A 514 -7.45 27.39 -2.34
C ALA A 514 -8.64 27.78 -1.45
N LEU A 515 -8.40 28.45 -0.33
CA LEU A 515 -9.45 28.93 0.56
C LEU A 515 -10.36 29.99 -0.09
N ALA A 516 -9.95 30.61 -1.20
CA ALA A 516 -10.75 31.58 -1.95
C ALA A 516 -11.60 30.96 -3.07
N VAL A 517 -11.46 29.67 -3.38
CA VAL A 517 -12.14 29.06 -4.54
C VAL A 517 -13.68 29.07 -4.43
N ASN A 518 -14.22 29.15 -3.22
CA ASN A 518 -15.67 29.27 -2.99
C ASN A 518 -16.19 30.72 -3.11
N GLY A 519 -15.31 31.66 -3.51
CA GLY A 519 -15.64 33.10 -3.63
C GLY A 519 -15.48 33.89 -2.32
N SER A 520 -14.98 33.25 -1.24
CA SER A 520 -14.68 33.96 0.01
C SER A 520 -13.43 34.82 -0.14
N ALA A 521 -13.41 35.95 0.60
CA ALA A 521 -12.24 36.81 0.65
C ALA A 521 -11.10 36.11 1.40
N PHE A 522 -10.06 35.73 0.65
CA PHE A 522 -8.79 35.21 1.18
C PHE A 522 -7.68 35.62 0.21
N THR A 523 -6.80 36.46 0.64
CA THR A 523 -5.80 37.12 -0.20
C THR A 523 -4.45 36.44 -0.16
N ALA A 524 -3.53 36.86 -1.02
CA ALA A 524 -2.13 36.43 -0.96
C ALA A 524 -1.46 36.88 0.36
N ALA A 525 -1.85 38.04 0.91
CA ALA A 525 -1.36 38.51 2.19
C ALA A 525 -1.84 37.60 3.35
N ASP A 526 -3.10 37.14 3.30
CA ASP A 526 -3.64 36.18 4.28
C ASP A 526 -2.88 34.84 4.21
N ALA A 527 -2.62 34.35 3.02
CA ALA A 527 -1.83 33.13 2.80
C ALA A 527 -0.42 33.24 3.39
N GLN A 528 0.24 34.40 3.18
CA GLN A 528 1.54 34.69 3.75
C GLN A 528 1.49 34.82 5.28
N ALA A 529 0.45 35.42 5.84
CA ALA A 529 0.27 35.53 7.28
C ALA A 529 0.08 34.17 7.95
N VAL A 530 -0.72 33.28 7.33
CA VAL A 530 -0.83 31.87 7.78
C VAL A 530 0.53 31.19 7.73
N SER A 531 1.24 31.24 6.61
CA SER A 531 2.56 30.63 6.45
C SER A 531 3.56 31.12 7.51
N THR A 532 3.56 32.43 7.78
CA THR A 532 4.41 33.02 8.82
C THR A 532 4.05 32.49 10.21
N ALA A 533 2.77 32.39 10.54
CA ALA A 533 2.31 31.83 11.81
C ALA A 533 2.72 30.37 11.98
N LEU A 534 2.57 29.54 10.95
CA LEU A 534 2.95 28.12 10.97
C LEU A 534 4.47 27.94 11.14
N ARG A 535 5.28 28.74 10.45
CA ARG A 535 6.74 28.73 10.59
C ARG A 535 7.20 29.25 11.96
N GLY A 536 6.60 30.34 12.43
CA GLY A 536 6.88 30.90 13.76
C GLY A 536 6.59 29.90 14.90
N ALA A 537 5.59 29.05 14.72
CA ALA A 537 5.26 27.96 15.63
C ALA A 537 6.15 26.71 15.46
N GLY A 538 7.03 26.67 14.45
CA GLY A 538 7.89 25.50 14.15
C GLY A 538 7.16 24.30 13.55
N TRP A 539 5.92 24.49 13.07
CA TRP A 539 5.13 23.41 12.48
C TRP A 539 5.45 23.13 11.01
N VAL A 540 5.99 24.14 10.32
CA VAL A 540 6.43 24.06 8.92
C VAL A 540 7.91 24.47 8.86
N ASP A 541 8.72 23.69 8.14
CA ASP A 541 10.14 23.96 7.97
C ASP A 541 10.43 24.98 6.85
N GLU A 542 11.70 25.28 6.63
CA GLU A 542 12.16 26.23 5.61
C GLU A 542 11.87 25.78 4.18
N ASN A 543 11.76 24.45 3.97
CA ASN A 543 11.38 23.85 2.69
C ASN A 543 9.85 23.68 2.54
N HIS A 544 9.07 24.29 3.40
CA HIS A 544 7.61 24.26 3.45
C HIS A 544 6.98 22.92 3.80
N TYR A 545 7.73 21.94 4.33
CA TYR A 545 7.14 20.67 4.77
C TYR A 545 6.56 20.77 6.18
N VAL A 546 5.37 20.18 6.36
CA VAL A 546 4.67 20.15 7.64
C VAL A 546 5.32 19.11 8.55
N ARG A 547 6.07 19.55 9.55
CA ARG A 547 6.73 18.70 10.55
C ARG A 547 5.79 18.23 11.64
N THR A 548 4.84 19.07 11.99
CA THR A 548 3.81 18.78 13.01
C THR A 548 2.47 19.34 12.54
N VAL A 549 1.45 18.49 12.51
CA VAL A 549 0.09 18.94 12.28
C VAL A 549 -0.46 19.46 13.61
N PRO A 550 -0.76 20.75 13.72
CA PRO A 550 -1.23 21.32 14.98
C PRO A 550 -2.65 20.86 15.30
N THR A 551 -2.99 20.77 16.57
CA THR A 551 -4.39 20.68 16.97
C THR A 551 -5.14 21.95 16.52
N ARG A 552 -6.44 21.82 16.30
CA ARG A 552 -7.26 22.98 15.90
C ARG A 552 -7.19 24.14 16.90
N ALA A 553 -7.11 23.84 18.20
CA ALA A 553 -6.97 24.84 19.25
C ALA A 553 -5.62 25.57 19.16
N ALA A 554 -4.52 24.84 19.00
CA ALA A 554 -3.19 25.42 18.85
C ALA A 554 -3.10 26.26 17.57
N LEU A 555 -3.64 25.78 16.45
CA LEU A 555 -3.70 26.52 15.20
C LEU A 555 -4.49 27.83 15.37
N ASN A 556 -5.68 27.76 15.98
CA ASN A 556 -6.51 28.93 16.24
C ASN A 556 -5.81 29.98 17.12
N ALA A 557 -5.02 29.53 18.10
CA ALA A 557 -4.26 30.43 18.96
C ALA A 557 -3.11 31.13 18.22
N ALA A 558 -2.45 30.43 17.30
CA ALA A 558 -1.31 30.95 16.53
C ALA A 558 -1.72 31.89 15.38
N LEU A 559 -2.94 31.73 14.85
CA LEU A 559 -3.44 32.53 13.72
C LEU A 559 -3.78 33.98 14.13
N PRO A 560 -3.55 34.97 13.25
CA PRO A 560 -4.14 36.30 13.37
C PRO A 560 -5.64 36.20 13.59
N GLU A 561 -6.19 37.11 14.40
CA GLU A 561 -7.60 37.10 14.80
C GLU A 561 -8.56 37.09 13.60
N THR A 562 -8.24 37.85 12.55
CA THR A 562 -9.01 37.93 11.31
C THR A 562 -9.09 36.63 10.54
N LEU A 563 -8.12 35.72 10.75
CA LEU A 563 -8.04 34.41 10.06
C LEU A 563 -8.57 33.25 10.88
N ARG A 564 -8.84 33.42 12.17
CA ARG A 564 -9.41 32.37 13.05
C ARG A 564 -10.75 31.80 12.56
N PRO A 565 -11.67 32.55 11.95
CA PRO A 565 -12.87 31.96 11.37
C PRO A 565 -12.61 30.95 10.27
N ARG A 566 -11.40 30.93 9.66
CA ARG A 566 -10.99 30.03 8.60
C ARG A 566 -10.15 28.85 9.11
N VAL A 567 -10.02 28.67 10.43
CA VAL A 567 -9.16 27.65 11.05
C VAL A 567 -9.44 26.23 10.56
N VAL A 568 -10.71 25.91 10.25
CA VAL A 568 -11.11 24.58 9.76
C VAL A 568 -10.56 24.32 8.37
N ASP A 569 -10.68 25.27 7.47
CA ASP A 569 -10.19 25.15 6.09
C ASP A 569 -8.66 25.22 6.04
N ILE A 570 -8.03 26.07 6.88
CA ILE A 570 -6.56 26.12 7.01
C ILE A 570 -6.02 24.80 7.54
N ALA A 571 -6.68 24.21 8.55
CA ALA A 571 -6.30 22.89 9.06
C ALA A 571 -6.41 21.79 7.99
N ALA A 572 -7.43 21.86 7.12
CA ALA A 572 -7.58 20.93 6.01
C ALA A 572 -6.42 21.04 5.00
N GLU A 573 -5.99 22.27 4.63
CA GLU A 573 -4.84 22.45 3.72
C GLU A 573 -3.52 21.95 4.35
N ILE A 574 -3.34 22.14 5.66
CA ILE A 574 -2.19 21.58 6.39
C ILE A 574 -2.23 20.04 6.33
N ALA A 575 -3.40 19.43 6.56
CA ALA A 575 -3.58 17.98 6.53
C ALA A 575 -3.31 17.40 5.11
N VAL A 576 -3.76 18.08 4.05
CA VAL A 576 -3.46 17.70 2.67
C VAL A 576 -1.96 17.72 2.41
N ALA A 577 -1.25 18.79 2.80
CA ALA A 577 0.19 18.90 2.61
C ALA A 577 0.97 17.84 3.41
N ALA A 578 0.49 17.51 4.61
CA ALA A 578 1.04 16.46 5.46
C ALA A 578 0.65 15.04 5.01
N ALA A 579 -0.14 14.92 3.94
CA ALA A 579 -0.73 13.65 3.47
C ALA A 579 -1.50 12.89 4.57
N GLU A 580 -2.24 13.63 5.38
CA GLU A 580 -3.14 13.08 6.40
C GLU A 580 -4.56 12.85 5.85
N ARG A 581 -5.49 12.48 6.74
CA ARG A 581 -6.88 12.14 6.39
C ARG A 581 -7.68 13.35 5.92
N GLU A 582 -7.38 13.90 4.74
CA GLU A 582 -8.12 14.98 4.12
C GLU A 582 -8.26 14.75 2.61
N LEU A 583 -9.38 15.24 2.01
CA LEU A 583 -9.57 15.18 0.57
C LEU A 583 -8.50 16.02 -0.14
N PHE A 584 -7.97 15.51 -1.24
CA PHE A 584 -6.93 16.16 -2.01
C PHE A 584 -7.28 16.27 -3.49
N SER A 585 -7.38 17.48 -3.98
CA SER A 585 -7.72 17.78 -5.38
C SER A 585 -6.58 17.56 -6.37
N GLU A 586 -5.34 17.34 -5.90
CA GLU A 586 -4.18 17.08 -6.76
C GLU A 586 -4.35 15.84 -7.65
N SER A 587 -5.24 14.92 -7.25
CA SER A 587 -5.56 13.70 -8.01
C SER A 587 -6.77 13.83 -8.94
N ASN A 588 -7.45 14.99 -8.98
CA ASN A 588 -8.66 15.17 -9.78
C ASN A 588 -8.50 14.75 -11.24
N PRO A 589 -7.41 15.09 -11.98
CA PRO A 589 -7.25 14.62 -13.36
C PRO A 589 -7.21 13.10 -13.49
N ARG A 590 -6.67 12.40 -12.50
CA ARG A 590 -6.68 10.92 -12.48
C ARG A 590 -8.08 10.37 -12.27
N VAL A 591 -8.86 10.99 -11.38
CA VAL A 591 -10.27 10.64 -11.17
C VAL A 591 -11.05 10.84 -12.47
N VAL A 592 -10.94 12.01 -13.08
CA VAL A 592 -11.61 12.32 -14.36
C VAL A 592 -11.21 11.33 -15.45
N ALA A 593 -9.93 11.00 -15.57
CA ALA A 593 -9.45 10.03 -16.55
C ALA A 593 -10.02 8.63 -16.30
N PHE A 594 -10.12 8.20 -15.04
CA PHE A 594 -10.78 6.94 -14.67
C PHE A 594 -12.25 6.96 -15.07
N LEU A 595 -13.00 8.00 -14.73
CA LEU A 595 -14.42 8.11 -15.10
C LEU A 595 -14.61 8.10 -16.62
N ASN A 596 -13.82 8.86 -17.37
CA ASN A 596 -13.87 8.89 -18.83
C ASN A 596 -13.61 7.52 -19.46
N ALA A 597 -12.59 6.82 -18.97
CA ALA A 597 -12.27 5.47 -19.43
C ALA A 597 -13.40 4.48 -19.13
N ARG A 598 -14.09 4.64 -18.01
CA ARG A 598 -15.24 3.76 -17.64
C ARG A 598 -16.51 4.14 -18.37
N ALA A 599 -16.74 5.42 -18.63
CA ALA A 599 -17.86 5.87 -19.46
C ALA A 599 -17.75 5.34 -20.90
N ALA A 600 -16.53 5.25 -21.43
CA ALA A 600 -16.23 4.71 -22.75
C ALA A 600 -16.08 3.18 -22.79
N ASP A 601 -16.28 2.48 -21.66
CA ASP A 601 -16.06 1.03 -21.50
C ASP A 601 -14.65 0.56 -21.95
N THR A 602 -13.64 1.43 -21.81
CA THR A 602 -12.26 1.13 -22.22
C THR A 602 -11.68 0.00 -21.38
N PRO A 603 -11.18 -1.10 -21.95
CA PRO A 603 -10.52 -2.15 -21.19
C PRO A 603 -9.32 -1.63 -20.42
N VAL A 604 -9.12 -2.15 -19.20
CA VAL A 604 -7.92 -1.86 -18.40
C VAL A 604 -7.02 -3.08 -18.40
N ALA A 605 -5.78 -2.90 -18.79
CA ALA A 605 -4.81 -3.97 -18.72
C ALA A 605 -4.48 -4.31 -17.25
N PRO A 606 -4.26 -5.58 -16.92
CA PRO A 606 -3.96 -6.00 -15.55
C PRO A 606 -2.62 -5.44 -15.06
N PRO A 607 -2.43 -5.27 -13.74
CA PRO A 607 -1.17 -4.83 -13.16
C PRO A 607 -0.05 -5.84 -13.41
N GLY A 608 1.19 -5.39 -13.24
CA GLY A 608 2.35 -6.27 -13.28
C GLY A 608 2.25 -7.40 -12.26
N ARG A 609 2.50 -8.64 -12.69
CA ARG A 609 2.52 -9.82 -11.84
C ARG A 609 3.62 -10.78 -12.24
N LEU A 610 4.14 -11.51 -11.29
CA LEU A 610 5.09 -12.58 -11.52
C LEU A 610 4.37 -13.77 -12.15
N VAL A 611 4.79 -14.21 -13.33
CA VAL A 611 4.10 -15.28 -14.08
C VAL A 611 4.98 -16.47 -14.41
N ASN A 612 6.31 -16.35 -14.26
CA ASN A 612 7.24 -17.42 -14.57
C ASN A 612 8.45 -17.38 -13.64
N LEU A 613 8.93 -18.56 -13.30
CA LEU A 613 10.31 -18.84 -12.86
C LEU A 613 10.88 -19.95 -13.71
N SER A 614 12.08 -19.74 -14.20
CA SER A 614 12.89 -20.79 -14.83
C SER A 614 14.26 -20.87 -14.17
N THR A 615 14.82 -22.03 -13.99
CA THR A 615 16.15 -22.21 -13.41
C THR A 615 16.86 -23.37 -14.05
N ARG A 616 18.12 -23.14 -14.45
CA ARG A 616 19.00 -24.20 -14.95
C ARG A 616 20.04 -24.57 -13.89
N SER A 617 20.30 -25.85 -13.74
CA SER A 617 21.35 -26.39 -12.89
C SER A 617 21.88 -27.71 -13.48
N ALA A 618 23.11 -28.07 -13.11
CA ALA A 618 23.68 -29.39 -13.45
C ALA A 618 23.43 -30.35 -12.29
N LEU A 619 22.90 -31.55 -12.60
CA LEU A 619 22.84 -32.69 -11.69
C LEU A 619 24.11 -33.52 -11.92
N VAL A 620 25.05 -33.51 -10.99
CA VAL A 620 26.37 -34.11 -11.13
C VAL A 620 26.49 -35.47 -10.44
N SER A 621 25.48 -35.84 -9.64
CA SER A 621 25.41 -37.14 -8.97
C SER A 621 24.00 -37.72 -9.01
N LEU A 622 23.87 -39.02 -8.74
CA LEU A 622 22.59 -39.76 -8.68
C LEU A 622 21.62 -39.21 -7.62
N GLU A 623 22.16 -38.56 -6.62
CA GLU A 623 21.41 -38.01 -5.48
C GLU A 623 20.99 -36.55 -5.69
N ASP A 624 21.52 -35.91 -6.72
CA ASP A 624 21.24 -34.51 -6.97
C ASP A 624 19.81 -34.30 -7.47
N SER A 625 19.29 -33.13 -7.14
CA SER A 625 17.97 -32.67 -7.62
C SER A 625 17.92 -31.15 -7.71
N LEU A 626 17.15 -30.67 -8.67
CA LEU A 626 16.79 -29.25 -8.73
C LEU A 626 15.40 -29.08 -8.15
N ALA A 627 15.31 -28.28 -7.09
CA ALA A 627 14.07 -28.01 -6.39
C ALA A 627 13.62 -26.57 -6.63
N LEU A 628 12.37 -26.42 -7.08
CA LEU A 628 11.67 -25.14 -7.19
C LEU A 628 10.54 -25.10 -6.18
N GLY A 629 10.56 -24.09 -5.33
CA GLY A 629 9.47 -23.83 -4.42
C GLY A 629 8.61 -22.66 -4.94
N PHE A 630 7.32 -22.71 -4.66
CA PHE A 630 6.42 -21.64 -5.03
C PHE A 630 5.22 -21.55 -4.09
N ASN A 631 4.70 -20.31 -3.94
CA ASN A 631 3.50 -20.04 -3.18
C ASN A 631 2.41 -19.47 -4.09
N ILE A 632 1.21 -20.03 -3.96
CA ILE A 632 -0.01 -19.59 -4.64
C ILE A 632 -0.84 -18.82 -3.62
N SER A 633 -1.10 -17.55 -3.88
CA SER A 633 -1.96 -16.67 -3.06
C SER A 633 -3.22 -16.27 -3.79
N GLY A 634 -4.32 -16.18 -3.06
CA GLY A 634 -5.63 -15.83 -3.58
C GLY A 634 -6.73 -16.73 -3.02
N THR A 635 -7.94 -16.60 -3.54
CA THR A 635 -9.13 -17.36 -3.08
C THR A 635 -9.58 -18.43 -4.06
N ALA A 636 -9.05 -18.44 -5.27
CA ALA A 636 -9.37 -19.40 -6.31
C ALA A 636 -8.20 -20.37 -6.54
N ARG A 637 -8.44 -21.44 -7.25
CA ARG A 637 -7.39 -22.36 -7.69
C ARG A 637 -6.57 -21.74 -8.82
N ALA A 638 -5.27 -22.00 -8.86
CA ALA A 638 -4.37 -21.61 -9.94
C ALA A 638 -4.04 -22.80 -10.85
N THR A 639 -4.06 -22.58 -12.14
CA THR A 639 -3.56 -23.57 -13.10
C THR A 639 -2.12 -23.22 -13.48
N LEU A 640 -1.22 -24.15 -13.26
CA LEU A 640 0.20 -23.99 -13.52
C LEU A 640 0.69 -25.03 -14.53
N LEU A 641 1.61 -24.60 -15.40
CA LEU A 641 2.45 -25.48 -16.19
C LEU A 641 3.80 -25.59 -15.51
N VAL A 642 4.16 -26.79 -15.05
CA VAL A 642 5.46 -27.10 -14.43
C VAL A 642 6.23 -28.03 -15.35
N ARG A 643 7.49 -27.68 -15.68
CA ARG A 643 8.29 -28.45 -16.63
C ARG A 643 9.65 -28.79 -16.03
N GLY A 644 10.13 -30.01 -16.29
CA GLY A 644 11.50 -30.45 -16.05
C GLY A 644 12.13 -30.87 -17.38
N ILE A 645 13.00 -30.03 -17.90
CA ILE A 645 13.54 -30.12 -19.25
C ILE A 645 14.95 -30.66 -19.19
N GLY A 646 15.19 -31.77 -19.86
CA GLY A 646 16.50 -32.36 -20.04
C GLY A 646 16.85 -32.47 -21.53
N PRO A 647 16.33 -33.51 -22.25
CA PRO A 647 16.70 -33.78 -23.66
C PRO A 647 16.53 -32.59 -24.60
N ALA A 648 15.48 -31.78 -24.40
CA ALA A 648 15.21 -30.64 -25.27
C ALA A 648 16.28 -29.52 -25.17
N LEU A 649 17.11 -29.49 -24.12
CA LEU A 649 18.22 -28.53 -24.00
C LEU A 649 19.31 -28.75 -25.06
N ALA A 650 19.43 -29.94 -25.60
CA ALA A 650 20.37 -30.23 -26.69
C ALA A 650 20.11 -29.37 -27.93
N LYS A 651 18.87 -28.96 -28.19
CA LYS A 651 18.50 -28.04 -29.28
C LYS A 651 19.12 -26.64 -29.14
N PHE A 652 19.49 -26.29 -27.91
CA PHE A 652 20.12 -25.03 -27.57
C PHE A 652 21.65 -25.14 -27.43
N GLY A 653 22.24 -26.27 -27.95
CA GLY A 653 23.69 -26.47 -27.97
C GLY A 653 24.28 -26.98 -26.66
N LEU A 654 23.48 -27.44 -25.71
CA LEU A 654 23.94 -28.01 -24.44
C LEU A 654 24.22 -29.50 -24.60
N ALA A 655 25.48 -29.85 -24.83
CA ALA A 655 25.90 -31.24 -25.04
C ALA A 655 25.76 -32.13 -23.79
N GLY A 656 25.78 -31.55 -22.61
CA GLY A 656 25.62 -32.22 -21.32
C GLY A 656 24.20 -32.34 -20.80
N ALA A 657 23.18 -32.15 -21.63
CA ALA A 657 21.78 -32.15 -21.23
C ALA A 657 21.36 -33.47 -20.56
N LEU A 658 20.55 -33.40 -19.51
CA LEU A 658 20.01 -34.59 -18.81
C LEU A 658 19.21 -35.46 -19.80
N PRO A 659 19.53 -36.76 -19.96
CA PRO A 659 18.92 -37.61 -20.99
C PRO A 659 17.45 -37.97 -20.70
N ALA A 660 17.03 -37.92 -19.43
CA ALA A 660 15.65 -38.21 -19.03
C ALA A 660 15.35 -37.53 -17.68
N ALA A 661 14.27 -36.74 -17.61
CA ALA A 661 13.86 -36.06 -16.40
C ALA A 661 12.68 -36.77 -15.73
N ARG A 662 12.68 -36.76 -14.39
CA ARG A 662 11.52 -37.07 -13.54
C ARG A 662 11.16 -35.83 -12.75
N LEU A 663 9.92 -35.36 -12.91
CA LEU A 663 9.33 -34.24 -12.19
C LEU A 663 8.37 -34.77 -11.12
N GLU A 664 8.54 -34.32 -9.89
CA GLU A 664 7.68 -34.60 -8.75
C GLU A 664 7.15 -33.32 -8.17
N LEU A 665 5.82 -33.21 -8.00
CA LEU A 665 5.15 -32.09 -7.38
C LEU A 665 4.63 -32.48 -6.00
N ASN A 666 5.02 -31.74 -4.98
CA ASN A 666 4.71 -32.03 -3.59
C ASN A 666 4.01 -30.87 -2.89
N ARG A 667 3.14 -31.15 -1.91
CA ARG A 667 2.64 -30.23 -0.91
C ARG A 667 3.17 -30.68 0.46
N GLY A 668 4.14 -29.93 0.99
CA GLY A 668 4.92 -30.42 2.12
C GLY A 668 5.63 -31.73 1.77
N GLN A 669 5.38 -32.78 2.52
CA GLN A 669 5.92 -34.12 2.26
C GLN A 669 5.02 -35.03 1.40
N THR A 670 3.84 -34.56 1.03
CA THR A 670 2.88 -35.36 0.25
C THR A 670 3.15 -35.19 -1.24
N LEU A 671 3.47 -36.29 -1.93
CA LEU A 671 3.54 -36.32 -3.39
C LEU A 671 2.12 -36.18 -3.96
N LEU A 672 1.89 -35.12 -4.73
CA LEU A 672 0.62 -34.89 -5.42
C LEU A 672 0.60 -35.57 -6.79
N GLN A 673 1.69 -35.39 -7.55
CA GLN A 673 1.80 -35.92 -8.91
C GLN A 673 3.27 -36.06 -9.32
N ALA A 674 3.56 -37.03 -10.18
CA ALA A 674 4.87 -37.20 -10.83
C ALA A 674 4.70 -37.42 -12.34
N ASN A 675 5.72 -37.03 -13.12
CA ASN A 675 5.76 -37.23 -14.56
C ASN A 675 7.18 -37.54 -15.04
N GLU A 676 7.29 -38.47 -16.00
CA GLU A 676 8.56 -38.95 -16.57
C GLU A 676 8.59 -38.86 -18.09
N GLY A 677 7.59 -38.15 -18.66
CA GLY A 677 7.47 -37.89 -20.08
C GLY A 677 6.26 -37.02 -20.33
N TRP A 678 6.47 -35.83 -20.87
CA TRP A 678 5.46 -34.77 -21.00
C TRP A 678 4.23 -35.18 -21.83
N ASP A 679 4.38 -36.10 -22.77
CA ASP A 679 3.35 -36.62 -23.69
C ASP A 679 2.78 -37.96 -23.27
N ARG A 680 3.19 -38.52 -22.11
CA ARG A 680 2.77 -39.85 -21.61
C ARG A 680 1.63 -39.72 -20.61
N PRO A 681 0.67 -40.70 -20.63
CA PRO A 681 -0.41 -40.71 -19.65
C PRO A 681 0.15 -40.92 -18.23
N GLY A 682 -0.27 -40.18 -17.28
CA GLY A 682 0.12 -40.20 -15.85
C GLY A 682 -0.24 -38.89 -15.18
N GLY A 683 -0.68 -37.90 -15.94
CA GLY A 683 -1.14 -36.62 -15.47
C GLY A 683 -2.65 -36.44 -15.66
N SER A 684 -3.18 -35.38 -15.06
CA SER A 684 -4.59 -34.94 -15.23
C SER A 684 -4.86 -34.26 -16.58
N ALA A 685 -3.82 -33.96 -17.37
CA ALA A 685 -3.92 -33.25 -18.65
C ALA A 685 -3.33 -34.09 -19.80
N THR A 686 -3.90 -33.92 -20.98
CA THR A 686 -3.43 -34.57 -22.23
C THR A 686 -2.17 -33.84 -22.78
N ALA A 687 -1.39 -34.52 -23.65
CA ALA A 687 -0.26 -33.88 -24.33
C ALA A 687 -0.66 -32.63 -25.14
N ALA A 688 -1.85 -32.64 -25.74
CA ALA A 688 -2.36 -31.49 -26.48
C ALA A 688 -2.66 -30.29 -25.58
N GLU A 689 -3.22 -30.51 -24.38
CA GLU A 689 -3.45 -29.48 -23.38
C GLU A 689 -2.14 -28.92 -22.83
N VAL A 690 -1.15 -29.78 -22.56
CA VAL A 690 0.20 -29.35 -22.13
C VAL A 690 0.86 -28.51 -23.21
N ALA A 691 0.79 -28.92 -24.48
CA ALA A 691 1.34 -28.16 -25.60
C ALA A 691 0.64 -26.82 -25.81
N ALA A 692 -0.70 -26.78 -25.70
CA ALA A 692 -1.48 -25.55 -25.79
C ALA A 692 -1.17 -24.58 -24.64
N ALA A 693 -1.03 -25.08 -23.41
CA ALA A 693 -0.62 -24.30 -22.25
C ALA A 693 0.79 -23.71 -22.46
N ALA A 694 1.75 -24.52 -22.92
CA ALA A 694 3.10 -24.07 -23.22
C ALA A 694 3.11 -22.95 -24.28
N ALA A 695 2.38 -23.11 -25.37
CA ALA A 695 2.26 -22.10 -26.40
C ALA A 695 1.64 -20.79 -25.88
N SER A 696 0.64 -20.88 -24.97
CA SER A 696 -0.06 -19.71 -24.41
C SER A 696 0.82 -18.83 -23.54
N VAL A 697 1.91 -19.36 -22.98
CA VAL A 697 2.86 -18.65 -22.10
C VAL A 697 4.24 -18.46 -22.76
N GLY A 698 4.36 -18.73 -24.05
CA GLY A 698 5.61 -18.54 -24.80
C GLY A 698 6.71 -19.55 -24.46
N ALA A 699 6.36 -20.67 -23.81
CA ALA A 699 7.30 -21.74 -23.53
C ALA A 699 7.57 -22.56 -24.81
N PHE A 700 8.84 -22.88 -25.08
CA PHE A 700 9.19 -23.63 -26.29
C PHE A 700 8.57 -25.04 -26.31
N ALA A 701 8.30 -25.52 -27.52
CA ALA A 701 7.68 -26.82 -27.73
C ALA A 701 8.65 -27.98 -27.39
N LEU A 702 8.09 -29.00 -26.76
CA LEU A 702 8.78 -30.27 -26.50
C LEU A 702 8.49 -31.24 -27.63
N GLU A 703 9.48 -32.11 -27.97
CA GLU A 703 9.31 -33.10 -29.00
C GLU A 703 8.49 -34.32 -28.49
N PRO A 704 7.54 -34.79 -29.29
CA PRO A 704 6.83 -36.02 -28.96
C PRO A 704 7.79 -37.17 -28.74
N GLY A 705 7.59 -37.98 -27.70
CA GLY A 705 8.44 -39.08 -27.31
C GLY A 705 9.72 -38.71 -26.59
N ALA A 706 10.05 -37.40 -26.45
CA ALA A 706 11.17 -36.95 -25.63
C ALA A 706 10.91 -37.25 -24.13
N ARG A 707 12.01 -37.47 -23.41
CA ARG A 707 11.95 -37.75 -21.95
C ARG A 707 12.09 -36.49 -21.11
N ASP A 708 11.59 -35.39 -21.62
CA ASP A 708 11.31 -34.17 -20.84
C ASP A 708 10.02 -34.41 -20.02
N ALA A 709 9.92 -33.86 -18.83
CA ALA A 709 8.75 -34.00 -17.98
C ALA A 709 7.94 -32.70 -17.94
N ALA A 710 6.60 -32.79 -17.91
CA ALA A 710 5.71 -31.66 -17.72
C ALA A 710 4.40 -32.04 -17.02
N LEU A 711 3.89 -31.14 -16.21
CA LEU A 711 2.60 -31.22 -15.55
C LEU A 711 1.80 -29.96 -15.83
N LEU A 712 0.57 -30.09 -16.32
CA LEU A 712 -0.43 -29.02 -16.31
C LEU A 712 -1.42 -29.36 -15.21
N ILE A 713 -1.41 -28.59 -14.14
CA ILE A 713 -2.12 -28.92 -12.91
C ILE A 713 -2.83 -27.70 -12.31
N THR A 714 -4.02 -27.92 -11.75
CA THR A 714 -4.79 -26.89 -11.03
C THR A 714 -4.71 -27.14 -9.54
N LEU A 715 -4.12 -26.17 -8.81
CA LEU A 715 -3.80 -26.25 -7.39
C LEU A 715 -4.58 -25.24 -6.56
N ASP A 716 -4.88 -25.59 -5.32
CA ASP A 716 -5.44 -24.67 -4.33
C ASP A 716 -4.37 -23.68 -3.85
N PRO A 717 -4.74 -22.50 -3.29
CA PRO A 717 -3.78 -21.63 -2.61
C PRO A 717 -2.96 -22.39 -1.57
N GLY A 718 -1.67 -22.06 -1.50
CA GLY A 718 -0.72 -22.72 -0.60
C GLY A 718 0.68 -22.83 -1.17
N THR A 719 1.56 -23.52 -0.42
CA THR A 719 2.98 -23.68 -0.76
C THR A 719 3.24 -25.07 -1.33
N TYR A 720 4.04 -25.12 -2.39
CA TYR A 720 4.36 -26.34 -3.15
C TYR A 720 5.83 -26.38 -3.50
N THR A 721 6.31 -27.59 -3.77
CA THR A 721 7.68 -27.85 -4.26
C THR A 721 7.64 -28.76 -5.48
N ALA A 722 8.25 -28.32 -6.57
CA ALA A 722 8.55 -29.16 -7.74
C ALA A 722 10.00 -29.60 -7.66
N THR A 723 10.25 -30.90 -7.75
CA THR A 723 11.60 -31.45 -7.71
C THR A 723 11.87 -32.21 -9.02
N ILE A 724 12.98 -31.88 -9.66
CA ILE A 724 13.42 -32.54 -10.88
C ILE A 724 14.68 -33.39 -10.59
N ARG A 725 14.65 -34.61 -11.02
CA ARG A 725 15.76 -35.59 -10.90
C ARG A 725 16.06 -36.28 -12.24
N GLY A 726 17.23 -36.81 -12.39
CA GLY A 726 17.53 -37.72 -13.46
C GLY A 726 16.78 -39.03 -13.31
N LEU A 727 16.03 -39.43 -14.33
CA LEU A 727 15.36 -40.75 -14.33
C LEU A 727 16.39 -41.87 -14.36
N GLY A 728 16.25 -42.84 -13.44
CA GLY A 728 17.20 -43.94 -13.32
C GLY A 728 18.60 -43.54 -12.85
N GLY A 729 18.72 -42.35 -12.20
CA GLY A 729 19.98 -41.82 -11.72
C GLY A 729 20.83 -41.14 -12.80
N ALA A 730 20.24 -40.74 -13.92
CA ALA A 730 20.92 -39.98 -14.95
C ALA A 730 21.42 -38.62 -14.40
N THR A 731 22.54 -38.17 -14.93
CA THR A 731 23.15 -36.86 -14.61
C THR A 731 23.18 -35.97 -15.86
N GLY A 732 23.30 -34.64 -15.66
CA GLY A 732 23.40 -33.70 -16.73
C GLY A 732 22.70 -32.38 -16.42
N ASP A 733 22.74 -31.42 -17.37
CA ASP A 733 22.07 -30.17 -17.29
C ASP A 733 20.54 -30.32 -17.36
N VAL A 734 19.85 -29.67 -16.46
CA VAL A 734 18.38 -29.63 -16.38
C VAL A 734 17.85 -28.22 -16.23
N LEU A 735 16.76 -27.91 -16.92
CA LEU A 735 16.00 -26.68 -16.76
C LEU A 735 14.65 -26.99 -16.11
N ALA A 736 14.37 -26.35 -15.01
CA ALA A 736 13.08 -26.41 -14.34
C ALA A 736 12.32 -25.11 -14.58
N GLU A 737 11.03 -25.19 -14.87
CA GLU A 737 10.20 -24.05 -15.20
C GLU A 737 8.82 -24.17 -14.55
N ILE A 738 8.30 -23.03 -14.08
CA ILE A 738 6.93 -22.86 -13.61
C ILE A 738 6.32 -21.68 -14.34
N TYR A 739 5.14 -21.87 -14.90
CA TYR A 739 4.35 -20.81 -15.56
C TYR A 739 2.96 -20.77 -14.96
N ASP A 740 2.50 -19.56 -14.63
CA ASP A 740 1.12 -19.31 -14.29
C ASP A 740 0.29 -19.16 -15.58
N VAL A 741 -0.53 -20.15 -15.86
CA VAL A 741 -1.49 -20.14 -16.99
C VAL A 741 -2.90 -19.74 -16.53
N SER A 742 -3.08 -19.33 -15.26
CA SER A 742 -4.36 -18.93 -14.71
C SER A 742 -4.81 -17.60 -15.33
N ARG A 743 -6.12 -17.47 -15.50
CA ARG A 743 -6.77 -16.23 -15.95
C ARG A 743 -7.62 -15.57 -14.86
N ASN A 744 -7.27 -15.84 -13.60
CA ASN A 744 -8.00 -15.35 -12.43
C ASN A 744 -7.10 -14.50 -11.51
N ALA A 745 -7.61 -14.05 -10.37
CA ALA A 745 -6.88 -13.21 -9.41
C ALA A 745 -5.85 -13.96 -8.57
N THR A 746 -5.89 -15.30 -8.57
CA THR A 746 -4.90 -16.12 -7.86
C THR A 746 -3.57 -16.09 -8.62
N ARG A 747 -2.47 -15.92 -7.90
CA ARG A 747 -1.17 -15.65 -8.49
C ARG A 747 -0.02 -16.31 -7.73
N LEU A 748 1.10 -16.45 -8.40
CA LEU A 748 2.38 -16.77 -7.78
C LEU A 748 2.92 -15.56 -7.03
N THR A 749 3.10 -15.67 -5.72
CA THR A 749 3.62 -14.58 -4.87
C THR A 749 5.01 -14.85 -4.33
N ASN A 750 5.46 -16.10 -4.37
CA ASN A 750 6.83 -16.47 -4.10
C ASN A 750 7.27 -17.52 -5.10
N LEU A 751 8.49 -17.39 -5.54
CA LEU A 751 9.22 -18.37 -6.35
C LEU A 751 10.62 -18.52 -5.77
N SER A 752 11.11 -19.75 -5.62
CA SER A 752 12.44 -20.01 -5.09
C SER A 752 13.09 -21.23 -5.75
N THR A 753 14.40 -21.23 -5.75
CA THR A 753 15.20 -22.34 -6.24
C THR A 753 16.42 -22.57 -5.34
N LEU A 754 16.63 -23.80 -4.95
CA LEU A 754 17.81 -24.25 -4.22
C LEU A 754 18.69 -25.11 -5.13
N ALA A 755 19.91 -24.69 -5.34
CA ALA A 755 20.89 -25.45 -6.12
C ALA A 755 22.31 -25.29 -5.54
N ARG A 756 23.24 -26.12 -6.02
CA ARG A 756 24.63 -26.07 -5.64
C ARG A 756 25.48 -25.42 -6.73
N ILE A 757 26.34 -24.49 -6.34
CA ILE A 757 27.45 -24.00 -7.14
C ILE A 757 28.58 -25.05 -7.04
N ASN A 758 28.95 -25.68 -8.16
CA ASN A 758 29.84 -26.81 -8.17
C ASN A 758 31.31 -26.40 -8.38
N ALA A 759 31.57 -25.34 -9.09
CA ALA A 759 32.91 -24.83 -9.31
C ALA A 759 32.98 -23.30 -9.06
N PRO A 760 34.17 -22.78 -8.68
CA PRO A 760 34.36 -21.32 -8.59
C PRO A 760 34.07 -20.63 -9.92
N GLY A 761 33.24 -19.60 -9.89
CA GLY A 761 32.79 -18.87 -11.09
C GLY A 761 31.50 -19.38 -11.71
N ASP A 762 31.00 -20.57 -11.30
CA ASP A 762 29.66 -21.01 -11.69
C ASP A 762 28.58 -20.12 -11.08
N LEU A 763 27.46 -20.00 -11.81
CA LEU A 763 26.31 -19.21 -11.43
C LEU A 763 25.03 -20.04 -11.43
N LEU A 764 24.19 -19.81 -10.45
CA LEU A 764 22.77 -20.19 -10.51
C LEU A 764 22.03 -19.09 -11.24
N ILE A 765 21.32 -19.42 -12.30
CA ILE A 765 20.76 -18.46 -13.26
C ILE A 765 19.23 -18.63 -13.33
N PRO A 766 18.46 -18.13 -12.35
CA PRO A 766 17.01 -18.08 -12.49
C PRO A 766 16.57 -16.98 -13.46
N GLY A 767 15.58 -17.28 -14.29
CA GLY A 767 14.85 -16.33 -15.10
C GLY A 767 13.47 -16.06 -14.51
N ILE A 768 13.01 -14.82 -14.51
CA ILE A 768 11.67 -14.44 -14.09
C ILE A 768 10.99 -13.58 -15.17
N VAL A 769 9.67 -13.67 -15.25
CA VAL A 769 8.86 -12.83 -16.14
C VAL A 769 7.80 -12.10 -15.35
N ILE A 770 7.76 -10.79 -15.54
CA ILE A 770 6.71 -9.91 -15.02
C ILE A 770 5.79 -9.57 -16.19
N ALA A 771 4.56 -10.07 -16.15
CA ALA A 771 3.52 -9.74 -17.10
C ALA A 771 2.66 -8.57 -16.59
N GLY A 772 1.96 -7.89 -17.51
CA GLY A 772 1.11 -6.74 -17.19
C GLY A 772 1.65 -5.44 -17.75
N ASN A 773 1.24 -4.31 -17.20
CA ASN A 773 1.57 -2.98 -17.74
C ASN A 773 2.08 -1.97 -16.71
N SER A 774 2.32 -2.41 -15.49
CA SER A 774 2.88 -1.57 -14.41
C SER A 774 4.05 -2.27 -13.72
N PRO A 775 5.00 -1.53 -13.12
CA PRO A 775 6.06 -2.12 -12.33
C PRO A 775 5.53 -2.98 -11.19
N ARG A 776 6.28 -4.02 -10.84
CA ARG A 776 6.04 -4.84 -9.64
C ARG A 776 7.22 -4.74 -8.69
N SER A 777 6.92 -4.46 -7.40
CA SER A 777 7.92 -4.49 -6.35
C SER A 777 8.22 -5.94 -5.98
N LEU A 778 9.49 -6.31 -6.02
CA LEU A 778 9.97 -7.64 -5.71
C LEU A 778 11.04 -7.57 -4.61
N LEU A 779 10.97 -8.49 -3.67
CA LEU A 779 12.09 -8.85 -2.80
C LEU A 779 12.83 -10.01 -3.47
N ILE A 780 14.10 -9.81 -3.79
CA ILE A 780 14.96 -10.81 -4.44
C ILE A 780 16.12 -11.11 -3.50
N ARG A 781 16.36 -12.39 -3.19
CA ARG A 781 17.41 -12.81 -2.24
C ARG A 781 18.27 -13.93 -2.80
N ALA A 782 19.55 -13.93 -2.44
CA ALA A 782 20.43 -15.08 -2.52
C ALA A 782 20.95 -15.39 -1.12
N VAL A 783 20.45 -16.50 -0.56
CA VAL A 783 20.74 -16.94 0.80
C VAL A 783 21.70 -18.11 0.74
N ALA A 784 22.81 -17.98 1.40
CA ALA A 784 23.85 -19.01 1.48
C ALA A 784 24.22 -19.31 2.94
N GLN A 785 24.92 -18.40 3.62
CA GLN A 785 25.30 -18.62 5.01
C GLN A 785 24.09 -18.68 5.94
N GLY A 786 22.99 -17.98 5.62
CA GLY A 786 21.71 -18.10 6.33
C GLY A 786 21.10 -19.52 6.29
N LEU A 787 21.47 -20.36 5.32
CA LEU A 787 21.03 -21.77 5.27
C LEU A 787 21.58 -22.63 6.41
N ARG A 788 22.60 -22.17 7.11
CA ARG A 788 23.16 -22.85 8.31
C ARG A 788 22.13 -22.89 9.45
N ASP A 789 21.29 -21.88 9.55
CA ASP A 789 20.19 -21.85 10.53
C ASP A 789 19.19 -23.01 10.31
N PHE A 790 19.21 -23.62 9.12
CA PHE A 790 18.38 -24.75 8.72
C PHE A 790 19.15 -26.09 8.69
N GLY A 791 20.34 -26.13 9.28
CA GLY A 791 21.11 -27.35 9.52
C GLY A 791 22.05 -27.75 8.39
N LEU A 792 22.32 -26.90 7.40
CA LEU A 792 23.42 -27.15 6.46
C LEU A 792 24.75 -26.78 7.13
N PRO A 793 25.78 -27.64 7.02
CA PRO A 793 27.09 -27.30 7.55
C PRO A 793 27.79 -26.22 6.70
N GLU A 794 28.72 -25.49 7.29
CA GLU A 794 29.39 -24.35 6.68
C GLU A 794 30.07 -24.70 5.34
N GLU A 795 30.69 -25.87 5.26
CA GLU A 795 31.36 -26.37 4.05
C GLU A 795 30.37 -26.75 2.91
N ALA A 796 29.10 -26.87 3.21
CA ALA A 796 28.07 -27.21 2.22
C ALA A 796 27.38 -25.98 1.60
N VAL A 797 27.59 -24.78 2.15
CA VAL A 797 26.97 -23.54 1.67
C VAL A 797 28.01 -22.64 1.04
N LEU A 798 27.56 -21.75 0.14
CA LEU A 798 28.41 -20.72 -0.44
C LEU A 798 28.86 -19.74 0.67
N GLY A 799 30.11 -19.32 0.65
CA GLY A 799 30.68 -18.50 1.74
C GLY A 799 30.21 -17.06 1.76
N ASP A 800 30.09 -16.47 0.58
CA ASP A 800 29.66 -15.08 0.38
C ASP A 800 28.84 -15.00 -0.90
N ALA A 801 27.54 -14.71 -0.79
CA ALA A 801 26.60 -14.73 -1.90
C ALA A 801 26.45 -13.35 -2.54
N ARG A 802 26.49 -13.31 -3.88
CA ARG A 802 26.13 -12.13 -4.67
C ARG A 802 24.94 -12.45 -5.55
N ILE A 803 24.04 -11.50 -5.72
CA ILE A 803 22.94 -11.57 -6.70
C ILE A 803 22.94 -10.35 -7.62
N SER A 804 22.77 -10.58 -8.90
CA SER A 804 22.61 -9.55 -9.93
C SER A 804 21.28 -9.75 -10.64
N VAL A 805 20.59 -8.67 -10.95
CA VAL A 805 19.37 -8.63 -11.77
C VAL A 805 19.74 -8.03 -13.13
N LEU A 806 19.46 -8.75 -14.20
CA LEU A 806 19.76 -8.33 -15.56
C LEU A 806 18.48 -8.26 -16.41
N GLN A 807 18.43 -7.30 -17.32
CA GLN A 807 17.42 -7.24 -18.38
C GLN A 807 18.17 -7.32 -19.74
N GLY A 808 18.02 -8.46 -20.41
CA GLY A 808 18.91 -8.79 -21.53
C GLY A 808 20.35 -8.92 -21.06
N SER A 809 21.27 -8.12 -21.62
CA SER A 809 22.69 -8.05 -21.22
C SER A 809 22.97 -7.01 -20.12
N ASP A 810 22.01 -6.11 -19.85
CA ASP A 810 22.22 -4.96 -18.97
C ASP A 810 21.96 -5.32 -17.52
N THR A 811 22.92 -5.03 -16.66
CA THR A 811 22.77 -5.17 -15.21
C THR A 811 21.90 -4.04 -14.67
N VAL A 812 20.74 -4.39 -14.12
CA VAL A 812 19.79 -3.45 -13.53
C VAL A 812 20.16 -3.14 -12.09
N GLU A 813 20.42 -4.18 -11.29
CA GLU A 813 20.76 -4.07 -9.87
C GLU A 813 21.70 -5.19 -9.42
N VAL A 814 22.47 -4.92 -8.35
CA VAL A 814 23.39 -5.89 -7.74
C VAL A 814 23.35 -5.76 -6.23
N SER A 815 23.37 -6.88 -5.53
CA SER A 815 23.62 -6.93 -4.08
C SER A 815 24.68 -7.99 -3.78
N ASN A 816 25.57 -7.64 -2.86
CA ASN A 816 26.58 -8.52 -2.35
C ASN A 816 26.36 -8.81 -0.85
N ASN A 817 25.92 -7.82 -0.08
CA ASN A 817 25.69 -7.91 1.36
C ASN A 817 24.38 -7.16 1.67
N TRP A 818 23.35 -7.86 2.02
CA TRP A 818 22.01 -7.29 2.21
C TRP A 818 21.95 -6.14 3.22
N ALA A 819 22.82 -6.18 4.23
CA ALA A 819 22.83 -5.21 5.31
C ALA A 819 23.52 -3.87 4.94
N GLN A 820 24.21 -3.80 3.80
CA GLN A 820 24.96 -2.60 3.38
C GLN A 820 24.07 -1.54 2.72
N ALA A 821 23.00 -1.95 2.04
CA ALA A 821 22.09 -1.04 1.36
C ALA A 821 20.64 -1.37 1.75
N ASN A 822 19.86 -0.37 2.16
CA ASN A 822 18.43 -0.50 2.47
C ASN A 822 18.07 -1.55 3.55
N ALA A 823 18.96 -1.86 4.48
CA ALA A 823 18.75 -2.88 5.51
C ALA A 823 17.41 -2.72 6.26
N ALA A 824 17.01 -1.49 6.58
CA ALA A 824 15.74 -1.23 7.26
C ALA A 824 14.53 -1.58 6.40
N ALA A 825 14.54 -1.23 5.10
CA ALA A 825 13.47 -1.55 4.16
C ALA A 825 13.40 -3.06 3.91
N LEU A 826 14.55 -3.72 3.75
CA LEU A 826 14.64 -5.16 3.60
C LEU A 826 14.14 -5.89 4.85
N THR A 827 14.56 -5.45 6.05
CA THR A 827 14.09 -6.02 7.33
C THR A 827 12.58 -5.87 7.50
N ALA A 828 11.99 -4.78 7.03
CA ALA A 828 10.54 -4.58 7.04
C ALA A 828 9.83 -5.45 5.97
N ALA A 829 10.47 -5.66 4.81
CA ALA A 829 9.91 -6.45 3.72
C ALA A 829 9.87 -7.96 4.04
N PHE A 830 10.85 -8.50 4.75
CA PHE A 830 10.90 -9.93 5.07
C PHE A 830 9.60 -10.46 5.69
N PRO A 831 9.12 -9.95 6.84
CA PRO A 831 7.89 -10.43 7.43
C PRO A 831 6.65 -10.11 6.58
N ALA A 832 6.66 -9.03 5.80
CA ALA A 832 5.54 -8.64 4.96
C ALA A 832 5.25 -9.65 3.84
N VAL A 833 6.26 -10.40 3.41
CA VAL A 833 6.15 -11.46 2.38
C VAL A 833 6.29 -12.87 2.94
N GLY A 834 6.39 -13.03 4.25
CA GLY A 834 6.60 -14.32 4.91
C GLY A 834 8.02 -14.89 4.74
N ALA A 835 9.00 -14.08 4.36
CA ALA A 835 10.39 -14.50 4.25
C ALA A 835 11.06 -14.51 5.63
N PHE A 836 11.89 -15.51 5.90
CA PHE A 836 12.67 -15.56 7.14
C PHE A 836 13.72 -14.43 7.18
N PRO A 837 14.07 -13.91 8.37
CA PRO A 837 15.07 -12.85 8.49
C PRO A 837 16.47 -13.34 8.11
N LEU A 838 17.22 -12.52 7.37
CA LEU A 838 18.63 -12.78 7.11
C LEU A 838 19.46 -12.34 8.31
N ARG A 839 20.30 -13.25 8.83
CA ARG A 839 21.21 -13.00 9.96
C ARG A 839 22.66 -12.91 9.51
N ALA A 840 23.02 -13.66 8.47
CA ALA A 840 24.36 -13.61 7.90
C ALA A 840 24.52 -12.37 7.02
N ALA A 841 25.53 -11.55 7.32
CA ALA A 841 25.81 -10.33 6.56
C ALA A 841 26.27 -10.60 5.12
N SER A 842 26.79 -11.80 4.86
CA SER A 842 27.26 -12.29 3.56
C SER A 842 26.16 -12.86 2.65
N ASP A 843 24.90 -12.87 3.09
CA ASP A 843 23.77 -13.13 2.20
C ASP A 843 23.41 -11.87 1.41
N ALA A 844 22.83 -12.02 0.22
CA ALA A 844 22.45 -10.90 -0.63
C ALA A 844 20.93 -10.73 -0.71
N ALA A 845 20.46 -9.49 -0.72
CA ALA A 845 19.04 -9.17 -0.95
C ALA A 845 18.87 -7.80 -1.62
N LEU A 846 17.81 -7.69 -2.41
CA LEU A 846 17.37 -6.50 -3.13
C LEU A 846 15.88 -6.28 -2.90
N LEU A 847 15.46 -5.02 -2.83
CA LEU A 847 14.08 -4.61 -2.92
C LEU A 847 13.96 -3.76 -4.19
N SER A 848 13.44 -4.34 -5.27
CA SER A 848 13.47 -3.79 -6.61
C SER A 848 12.07 -3.59 -7.18
N ALA A 849 11.82 -2.48 -7.86
CA ALA A 849 10.60 -2.23 -8.62
C ALA A 849 10.87 -2.45 -10.12
N LEU A 850 10.58 -3.65 -10.60
CA LEU A 850 10.86 -4.06 -11.98
C LEU A 850 9.64 -3.82 -12.89
N THR A 851 9.88 -3.26 -14.08
CA THR A 851 8.85 -3.07 -15.11
C THR A 851 8.44 -4.41 -15.74
N PRO A 852 7.27 -4.50 -16.41
CA PRO A 852 6.94 -5.69 -17.21
C PRO A 852 8.04 -6.06 -18.18
N GLY A 853 8.41 -7.35 -18.23
CA GLY A 853 9.51 -7.85 -19.02
C GLY A 853 10.11 -9.14 -18.47
N SER A 854 11.12 -9.63 -19.14
CA SER A 854 11.90 -10.81 -18.74
C SER A 854 13.20 -10.34 -18.08
N TYR A 855 13.55 -10.96 -16.97
CA TYR A 855 14.76 -10.67 -16.20
C TYR A 855 15.52 -11.97 -15.91
N THR A 856 16.83 -11.84 -15.89
CA THR A 856 17.73 -12.93 -15.48
C THR A 856 18.35 -12.57 -14.14
N LEU A 857 18.29 -13.47 -13.17
CA LEU A 857 18.99 -13.35 -11.92
C LEU A 857 20.27 -14.17 -12.03
N GLN A 858 21.37 -13.66 -11.49
CA GLN A 858 22.63 -14.40 -11.43
C GLN A 858 23.09 -14.43 -9.97
N ALA A 859 23.08 -15.61 -9.37
CA ALA A 859 23.54 -15.81 -8.01
C ALA A 859 24.79 -16.69 -8.01
N GLY A 860 25.82 -16.28 -7.29
CA GLY A 860 27.10 -16.98 -7.19
C GLY A 860 27.97 -16.39 -6.11
N ALA A 861 29.24 -16.79 -6.06
CA ALA A 861 30.21 -16.25 -5.13
C ALA A 861 30.48 -14.77 -5.42
N ALA A 862 30.54 -13.98 -4.36
CA ALA A 862 31.00 -12.59 -4.46
C ALA A 862 32.46 -12.50 -4.92
N PRO A 863 32.82 -11.49 -5.72
CA PRO A 863 34.21 -11.28 -6.11
C PRO A 863 35.06 -10.99 -4.87
N LEU A 864 36.25 -11.57 -4.82
CA LEU A 864 37.19 -11.27 -3.75
C LEU A 864 37.67 -9.83 -3.81
N PRO A 865 38.03 -9.22 -2.65
CA PRO A 865 38.58 -7.89 -2.64
C PRO A 865 39.85 -7.82 -3.51
N ALA A 866 40.02 -6.77 -4.28
CA ALA A 866 41.18 -6.56 -5.15
C ALA A 866 42.52 -6.47 -4.33
N GLN A 867 42.43 -6.05 -3.09
CA GLN A 867 43.53 -5.98 -2.12
C GLN A 867 43.07 -6.59 -0.80
N PRO A 868 43.12 -7.93 -0.63
CA PRO A 868 42.73 -8.56 0.60
C PRO A 868 43.70 -8.18 1.76
N PRO A 869 43.20 -8.08 3.00
CA PRO A 869 44.05 -7.92 4.18
C PRO A 869 45.06 -9.08 4.35
N ALA A 870 46.15 -8.86 5.06
CA ALA A 870 47.28 -9.82 5.20
C ALA A 870 46.84 -11.21 5.74
N ASN A 871 45.74 -11.30 6.49
CA ASN A 871 45.20 -12.55 7.06
C ASN A 871 43.83 -12.92 6.47
N PHE A 872 43.54 -12.49 5.25
CA PHE A 872 42.27 -12.75 4.60
C PHE A 872 42.15 -14.25 4.23
N VAL A 873 41.12 -14.89 4.77
CA VAL A 873 40.70 -16.24 4.37
C VAL A 873 39.60 -16.12 3.35
N PRO A 874 39.81 -16.59 2.10
CA PRO A 874 38.74 -16.52 1.10
C PRO A 874 37.50 -17.31 1.54
N PRO A 875 36.31 -16.77 1.41
CA PRO A 875 35.10 -17.53 1.67
C PRO A 875 34.94 -18.68 0.66
N ASN A 876 34.20 -19.70 1.03
CA ASN A 876 33.94 -20.86 0.18
C ASN A 876 33.25 -20.41 -1.12
N ALA A 877 33.91 -20.61 -2.26
CA ALA A 877 33.42 -20.22 -3.57
C ALA A 877 32.44 -21.24 -4.21
N THR A 878 32.21 -22.35 -3.54
CA THR A 878 31.27 -23.42 -3.95
C THR A 878 30.31 -23.73 -2.82
N GLY A 879 29.19 -24.33 -3.12
CA GLY A 879 28.21 -24.68 -2.09
C GLY A 879 26.77 -24.36 -2.48
N SER A 880 25.85 -24.66 -1.60
CA SER A 880 24.41 -24.42 -1.82
C SER A 880 24.08 -22.95 -1.68
N VAL A 881 23.20 -22.48 -2.55
CA VAL A 881 22.58 -21.16 -2.51
C VAL A 881 21.10 -21.27 -2.82
N LEU A 882 20.27 -20.59 -2.04
CA LEU A 882 18.82 -20.46 -2.24
C LEU A 882 18.55 -19.09 -2.85
N VAL A 883 18.00 -19.06 -4.05
CA VAL A 883 17.50 -17.82 -4.65
C VAL A 883 15.99 -17.77 -4.45
N GLU A 884 15.50 -16.63 -3.97
CA GLU A 884 14.09 -16.40 -3.69
C GLU A 884 13.63 -15.09 -4.30
N VAL A 885 12.42 -15.08 -4.85
CA VAL A 885 11.73 -13.92 -5.40
C VAL A 885 10.34 -13.86 -4.79
N TYR A 886 10.02 -12.74 -4.16
CA TYR A 886 8.71 -12.50 -3.57
C TYR A 886 8.07 -11.27 -4.19
N GLU A 887 6.79 -11.34 -4.51
CA GLU A 887 6.02 -10.12 -4.74
C GLU A 887 5.81 -9.38 -3.42
N VAL A 888 6.20 -8.10 -3.38
CA VAL A 888 5.96 -7.23 -2.23
C VAL A 888 4.61 -6.55 -2.39
N PRO A 889 3.73 -6.63 -1.36
CA PRO A 889 2.39 -6.02 -1.37
C PRO A 889 2.36 -4.51 -1.62
#